data_2d241659e1e8084a7f40291c1084eafd
#
_entry.id   2d241659e1e8084a7f40291c1084eafd
#
_cell.length_a   1.000
_cell.length_b   1.000
_cell.length_c   1.000
_cell.angle_alpha   90.00
_cell.angle_beta   90.00
_cell.angle_gamma   90.00
#
_symmetry.space_group_name_H-M   'P 1'
#
loop_
_entity.id
_entity.type
_entity.pdbx_description
1 polymer ?
#
loop_
_entity_poly.entity_id
_entity_poly.type
_entity_poly.pdbx_seq_one_letter_code
_entity_poly.pdbx_strand_id
1 'polypeptide(L)'
;MAFLKFNKSELVNLEYSLKRELIASNESGAYCNTSIVTCNTRKYHGLLAVPVEELGGGKYMLLSSLDESLVMGGKQFNLGIHCYGDVYEPKGHKYIIDFDADPVPVITYKIGGIIFTKTIVMVPDNDQVLIKYELIQAPAKVSLVLKPFLAFRSIHGLTHQNPEAYTGYDELDGGVSFRLYDGFPNLHLQTSAQAAFKYQPYWYNGVTYSDEYRRGFDCREDLFVPGSFSLDMKQGDSVVFSASVSEINPRGLKRKFTDILKKTDPIETHFDLLVQIAEMFKCHNGDRAQINAGYSWLETGLLRETIVSLPGLTLYANGDCAEFEKILDTLIADEQERLFHRTTQCEAPLRLTETIQQYIRFSGKERQIWKKYGETLKGIIESYAPGRRKEIAMHPNGLLWAQMDGVALSWMNAYVYGRPVTERAGYQVETNAFWYNALCFAIDMENKYGPKTSDFVQKWSPVRDLVKQNFQPTFWRPDWGYLVDYVGNGPQDQAVRPNILFPIYLEYCPVEDEVVSEVVMTINDELVTKRGLRSLSPRNEAYRGVYEGSQIDRDLAYHQGCAFPALLAPYIDVCFRMMGETFYNRAKYLVEGFFEDISKHGVGAFSELYDGDPPHEPHGAIASAMSTAALLRIVYIMNQYK
;
A
#
# COMPACT_ATOMS: atom_id res chain seq x y z
N MET A 1 1.09 -20.38 -8.82
CA MET A 1 2.04 -19.94 -9.87
C MET A 1 3.48 -20.21 -9.44
N ALA A 2 4.37 -20.64 -10.35
CA ALA A 2 5.72 -21.08 -9.99
C ALA A 2 6.60 -19.99 -9.34
N PHE A 3 6.32 -18.71 -9.59
CA PHE A 3 7.10 -17.59 -9.07
C PHE A 3 6.77 -17.17 -7.62
N LEU A 4 5.76 -17.79 -7.00
CA LEU A 4 5.46 -17.63 -5.58
C LEU A 4 6.02 -18.79 -4.72
N LYS A 5 6.86 -19.64 -5.31
CA LYS A 5 7.50 -20.79 -4.66
C LYS A 5 9.00 -20.61 -4.56
N PHE A 6 9.54 -20.93 -3.41
CA PHE A 6 10.96 -20.81 -3.11
C PHE A 6 11.49 -22.15 -2.62
N ASN A 7 12.58 -22.60 -3.20
CA ASN A 7 13.21 -23.86 -2.86
C ASN A 7 14.30 -23.70 -1.79
N LYS A 8 14.82 -24.82 -1.29
CA LYS A 8 15.83 -24.83 -0.24
C LYS A 8 17.09 -24.02 -0.57
N SER A 9 17.55 -24.02 -1.82
CA SER A 9 18.79 -23.29 -2.19
C SER A 9 18.64 -21.79 -2.07
N GLU A 10 17.44 -21.27 -2.32
CA GLU A 10 17.08 -19.86 -2.14
C GLU A 10 16.89 -19.53 -0.65
N LEU A 11 16.12 -20.36 0.07
CA LEU A 11 15.72 -20.11 1.46
C LEU A 11 16.88 -20.18 2.46
N VAL A 12 17.92 -20.98 2.19
CA VAL A 12 19.11 -21.06 3.02
C VAL A 12 20.00 -19.83 2.90
N ASN A 13 19.90 -19.09 1.81
CA ASN A 13 20.54 -17.79 1.66
C ASN A 13 19.74 -16.74 2.45
N LEU A 14 20.24 -16.42 3.63
CA LEU A 14 19.52 -15.56 4.55
C LEU A 14 19.34 -14.14 4.02
N GLU A 15 20.34 -13.57 3.33
CA GLU A 15 20.24 -12.23 2.72
C GLU A 15 19.12 -12.21 1.65
N TYR A 16 19.04 -13.24 0.83
CA TYR A 16 17.98 -13.40 -0.17
C TYR A 16 16.60 -13.48 0.49
N SER A 17 16.48 -14.29 1.55
CA SER A 17 15.20 -14.55 2.21
C SER A 17 14.69 -13.38 3.05
N LEU A 18 15.58 -12.61 3.67
CA LEU A 18 15.22 -11.46 4.49
C LEU A 18 14.69 -10.27 3.67
N LYS A 19 15.05 -10.18 2.39
CA LYS A 19 14.54 -9.13 1.47
C LYS A 19 13.14 -9.42 0.96
N ARG A 20 12.57 -10.59 1.25
CA ARG A 20 11.27 -11.04 0.78
C ARG A 20 10.29 -11.09 1.92
N GLU A 21 9.27 -10.28 1.82
CA GLU A 21 8.28 -10.08 2.88
C GLU A 21 6.94 -10.67 2.46
N LEU A 22 6.35 -11.49 3.29
CA LEU A 22 4.95 -11.90 3.14
C LEU A 22 4.05 -10.91 3.88
N ILE A 23 2.89 -10.63 3.32
CA ILE A 23 1.85 -9.80 3.91
C ILE A 23 0.49 -10.47 3.75
N ALA A 24 -0.30 -10.48 4.81
CA ALA A 24 -1.71 -10.83 4.78
C ALA A 24 -2.47 -9.84 5.66
N SER A 25 -3.65 -9.42 5.23
CA SER A 25 -4.51 -8.49 5.95
C SER A 25 -5.94 -9.01 6.03
N ASN A 26 -6.77 -8.33 6.82
CA ASN A 26 -8.18 -8.61 6.94
C ASN A 26 -9.03 -7.36 6.66
N GLU A 27 -10.34 -7.49 6.77
CA GLU A 27 -11.31 -6.42 6.48
C GLU A 27 -11.21 -5.23 7.43
N SER A 28 -10.68 -5.36 8.65
CA SER A 28 -10.46 -4.22 9.55
C SER A 28 -9.19 -3.42 9.25
N GLY A 29 -8.30 -3.96 8.39
CA GLY A 29 -6.96 -3.46 8.16
C GLY A 29 -5.91 -3.99 9.14
N ALA A 30 -6.25 -4.96 9.99
CA ALA A 30 -5.27 -5.72 10.74
C ALA A 30 -4.41 -6.55 9.79
N TYR A 31 -3.15 -6.82 10.18
CA TYR A 31 -2.24 -7.52 9.29
C TYR A 31 -1.25 -8.44 10.01
N CYS A 32 -0.73 -9.40 9.24
CA CYS A 32 0.45 -10.21 9.52
C CYS A 32 1.50 -9.90 8.46
N ASN A 33 2.71 -9.50 8.89
CA ASN A 33 3.84 -9.23 7.99
C ASN A 33 5.14 -9.78 8.59
N THR A 34 5.93 -10.53 7.81
CA THR A 34 7.25 -11.02 8.21
C THR A 34 8.03 -11.45 6.96
N SER A 35 9.31 -11.81 7.09
CA SER A 35 10.04 -12.39 5.96
C SER A 35 9.60 -13.84 5.66
N ILE A 36 9.91 -14.34 4.46
CA ILE A 36 9.58 -15.74 4.06
C ILE A 36 10.25 -16.82 4.93
N VAL A 37 11.21 -16.44 5.76
CA VAL A 37 11.83 -17.33 6.77
C VAL A 37 11.37 -17.00 8.19
N THR A 38 10.33 -16.17 8.33
CA THR A 38 9.73 -15.73 9.61
C THR A 38 10.68 -14.99 10.56
N CYS A 39 11.70 -14.32 10.02
CA CYS A 39 12.57 -13.40 10.73
C CYS A 39 12.07 -11.97 10.51
N ASN A 40 11.77 -11.26 11.58
CA ASN A 40 11.35 -9.86 11.51
C ASN A 40 12.56 -8.96 11.25
N THR A 41 12.54 -8.20 10.14
CA THR A 41 13.61 -7.27 9.75
C THR A 41 13.22 -5.81 9.94
N ARG A 42 11.93 -5.54 10.18
CA ARG A 42 11.36 -4.21 10.39
C ARG A 42 10.55 -4.15 11.69
N LYS A 43 10.47 -2.97 12.30
CA LYS A 43 9.56 -2.72 13.43
C LYS A 43 8.08 -2.94 13.08
N TYR A 44 7.75 -2.86 11.79
CA TYR A 44 6.40 -3.11 11.25
C TYR A 44 6.07 -4.59 11.08
N HIS A 45 7.06 -5.48 11.19
CA HIS A 45 6.87 -6.93 11.13
C HIS A 45 6.27 -7.48 12.40
N GLY A 46 5.30 -8.37 12.24
CA GLY A 46 4.68 -9.15 13.31
C GLY A 46 3.57 -10.04 12.80
N LEU A 47 3.16 -10.97 13.64
CA LEU A 47 2.12 -11.95 13.31
C LEU A 47 0.70 -11.41 13.52
N LEU A 48 0.54 -10.37 14.38
CA LEU A 48 -0.76 -9.71 14.55
C LEU A 48 -0.57 -8.24 14.93
N ALA A 49 -0.84 -7.36 13.98
CA ALA A 49 -1.01 -5.92 14.18
C ALA A 49 -2.48 -5.56 13.92
N VAL A 50 -3.09 -4.82 14.83
CA VAL A 50 -4.52 -4.50 14.78
C VAL A 50 -4.77 -3.01 14.92
N PRO A 51 -5.84 -2.45 14.32
CA PRO A 51 -6.30 -1.11 14.64
C PRO A 51 -6.88 -1.09 16.07
N VAL A 52 -6.62 -0.02 16.83
CA VAL A 52 -7.14 0.14 18.20
C VAL A 52 -7.75 1.52 18.34
N GLU A 53 -9.07 1.59 18.32
CA GLU A 53 -9.83 2.85 18.38
C GLU A 53 -9.59 3.61 19.70
N GLU A 54 -9.51 2.89 20.81
CA GLU A 54 -9.24 3.46 22.14
C GLU A 54 -7.89 4.19 22.25
N LEU A 55 -6.96 3.86 21.36
CA LEU A 55 -5.63 4.47 21.27
C LEU A 55 -5.49 5.43 20.07
N GLY A 56 -6.63 5.91 19.53
CA GLY A 56 -6.66 6.90 18.44
C GLY A 56 -6.73 6.28 17.04
N GLY A 57 -7.13 5.01 16.91
CA GLY A 57 -7.41 4.36 15.62
C GLY A 57 -6.17 3.96 14.82
N GLY A 58 -4.95 4.17 15.36
CA GLY A 58 -3.70 3.69 14.77
C GLY A 58 -3.54 2.17 14.89
N LYS A 59 -2.57 1.62 14.15
CA LYS A 59 -2.25 0.20 14.20
C LYS A 59 -1.24 -0.12 15.30
N TYR A 60 -1.49 -1.21 16.03
CA TYR A 60 -0.67 -1.63 17.17
C TYR A 60 -0.27 -3.10 17.03
N MET A 61 1.02 -3.37 17.24
CA MET A 61 1.59 -4.72 17.22
C MET A 61 1.32 -5.40 18.57
N LEU A 62 0.55 -6.48 18.57
CA LEU A 62 0.27 -7.28 19.77
C LEU A 62 1.17 -8.52 19.83
N LEU A 63 1.21 -9.32 18.75
CA LEU A 63 2.05 -10.51 18.63
C LEU A 63 3.13 -10.26 17.58
N SER A 64 4.38 -10.09 18.03
CA SER A 64 5.52 -9.87 17.15
C SER A 64 5.94 -11.15 16.43
N SER A 65 6.14 -12.24 17.17
CA SER A 65 6.53 -13.54 16.59
C SER A 65 6.05 -14.70 17.43
N LEU A 66 6.14 -15.90 16.87
CA LEU A 66 5.87 -17.17 17.55
C LEU A 66 7.02 -18.12 17.20
N ASP A 67 7.82 -18.47 18.24
CA ASP A 67 8.92 -19.42 18.07
C ASP A 67 8.41 -20.84 18.26
N GLU A 68 8.64 -21.68 17.27
CA GLU A 68 8.36 -23.10 17.31
C GLU A 68 9.60 -23.90 17.65
N SER A 69 9.43 -24.94 18.46
CA SER A 69 10.45 -25.96 18.69
C SER A 69 9.82 -27.36 18.57
N LEU A 70 10.53 -28.28 17.93
CA LEU A 70 10.17 -29.69 17.88
C LEU A 70 11.10 -30.47 18.81
N VAL A 71 10.51 -31.25 19.73
CA VAL A 71 11.26 -32.10 20.66
C VAL A 71 10.99 -33.56 20.35
N MET A 72 12.06 -34.32 20.06
CA MET A 72 11.98 -35.74 19.76
C MET A 72 13.19 -36.49 20.34
N GLY A 73 12.94 -37.53 21.12
CA GLY A 73 14.00 -38.34 21.70
C GLY A 73 14.97 -37.54 22.59
N GLY A 74 14.48 -36.54 23.32
CA GLY A 74 15.27 -35.65 24.17
C GLY A 74 16.08 -34.56 23.43
N LYS A 75 16.00 -34.51 22.07
CA LYS A 75 16.62 -33.44 21.27
C LYS A 75 15.59 -32.39 20.93
N GLN A 76 15.95 -31.11 21.05
CA GLN A 76 15.16 -29.96 20.70
C GLN A 76 15.69 -29.32 19.41
N PHE A 77 14.79 -29.02 18.49
CA PHE A 77 15.07 -28.33 17.22
C PHE A 77 14.28 -27.02 17.20
N ASN A 78 14.98 -25.89 17.28
CA ASN A 78 14.37 -24.57 17.27
C ASN A 78 14.18 -24.10 15.81
N LEU A 79 12.95 -23.75 15.43
CA LEU A 79 12.58 -23.33 14.07
C LEU A 79 12.58 -21.81 13.93
N GLY A 80 12.55 -21.06 15.03
CA GLY A 80 12.57 -19.60 15.04
C GLY A 80 13.90 -19.02 14.51
N ILE A 81 13.89 -17.74 14.22
CA ILE A 81 15.07 -16.94 13.85
C ILE A 81 14.86 -15.48 14.23
N HIS A 82 15.82 -14.92 14.97
CA HIS A 82 15.86 -13.50 15.34
C HIS A 82 17.27 -12.95 15.10
N CYS A 83 17.37 -11.63 14.93
CA CYS A 83 18.64 -10.92 14.85
C CYS A 83 18.96 -10.30 16.21
N TYR A 84 20.20 -10.44 16.66
CA TYR A 84 20.75 -9.81 17.86
C TYR A 84 22.06 -9.11 17.50
N GLY A 85 21.98 -7.81 17.17
CA GLY A 85 23.09 -7.09 16.54
C GLY A 85 23.36 -7.63 15.13
N ASP A 86 24.47 -8.37 14.98
CA ASP A 86 24.85 -8.96 13.68
C ASP A 86 24.67 -10.50 13.67
N VAL A 87 24.13 -11.07 14.74
CA VAL A 87 24.01 -12.51 14.92
C VAL A 87 22.56 -12.95 14.79
N TYR A 88 22.31 -13.94 13.93
CA TYR A 88 21.01 -14.57 13.77
C TYR A 88 20.93 -15.89 14.54
N GLU A 89 20.06 -15.93 15.55
CA GLU A 89 19.83 -17.11 16.41
C GLU A 89 18.34 -17.17 16.85
N PRO A 90 17.80 -18.41 17.00
CA PRO A 90 18.32 -19.66 16.46
C PRO A 90 18.34 -19.66 14.93
N LYS A 91 18.95 -20.70 14.29
CA LYS A 91 19.11 -20.76 12.83
C LYS A 91 18.04 -21.64 12.18
N GLY A 92 16.78 -21.42 12.53
CA GLY A 92 15.64 -22.24 12.06
C GLY A 92 15.45 -22.27 10.55
N HIS A 93 15.81 -21.19 9.86
CA HIS A 93 15.76 -21.09 8.39
C HIS A 93 16.52 -22.22 7.68
N LYS A 94 17.55 -22.79 8.29
CA LYS A 94 18.33 -23.91 7.70
C LYS A 94 17.52 -25.19 7.59
N TYR A 95 16.42 -25.31 8.32
CA TYR A 95 15.53 -26.46 8.26
C TYR A 95 14.43 -26.31 7.22
N ILE A 96 14.20 -25.12 6.69
CA ILE A 96 13.21 -24.88 5.65
C ILE A 96 13.68 -25.50 4.35
N ILE A 97 12.80 -26.27 3.70
CA ILE A 97 13.08 -26.90 2.42
C ILE A 97 12.21 -26.36 1.28
N ASP A 98 11.07 -25.74 1.62
CA ASP A 98 10.11 -25.22 0.65
C ASP A 98 9.26 -24.13 1.29
N PHE A 99 8.97 -23.08 0.52
CA PHE A 99 8.00 -22.05 0.82
C PHE A 99 7.09 -21.87 -0.39
N ASP A 100 5.79 -21.91 -0.17
CA ASP A 100 4.77 -21.73 -1.20
C ASP A 100 3.75 -20.68 -0.69
N ALA A 101 3.58 -19.58 -1.43
CA ALA A 101 2.61 -18.53 -1.06
C ALA A 101 1.27 -18.65 -1.81
N ASP A 102 1.06 -19.67 -2.65
CA ASP A 102 -0.13 -19.85 -3.48
C ASP A 102 -0.99 -21.03 -2.97
N PRO A 103 -2.25 -20.84 -2.54
CA PRO A 103 -2.97 -19.55 -2.37
C PRO A 103 -2.71 -18.88 -1.02
N VAL A 104 -2.03 -19.54 -0.09
CA VAL A 104 -1.67 -18.99 1.23
C VAL A 104 -0.26 -19.43 1.62
N PRO A 105 0.45 -18.68 2.47
CA PRO A 105 1.82 -19.02 2.85
C PRO A 105 1.94 -20.36 3.59
N VAL A 106 2.67 -21.30 3.02
CA VAL A 106 3.02 -22.61 3.59
C VAL A 106 4.53 -22.75 3.64
N ILE A 107 5.07 -23.01 4.83
CA ILE A 107 6.48 -23.26 5.07
C ILE A 107 6.68 -24.74 5.41
N THR A 108 7.55 -25.42 4.68
CA THR A 108 7.87 -26.82 4.94
C THR A 108 9.27 -26.97 5.55
N TYR A 109 9.34 -27.61 6.69
CA TYR A 109 10.58 -27.91 7.41
C TYR A 109 10.95 -29.38 7.29
N LYS A 110 12.26 -29.67 7.21
CA LYS A 110 12.81 -31.04 7.25
C LYS A 110 13.97 -31.13 8.24
N ILE A 111 13.80 -31.94 9.29
CA ILE A 111 14.75 -32.03 10.41
C ILE A 111 14.78 -33.45 10.95
N GLY A 112 15.94 -34.13 10.93
CA GLY A 112 16.13 -35.40 11.64
C GLY A 112 15.12 -36.49 11.30
N GLY A 113 14.62 -36.55 10.06
CA GLY A 113 13.56 -37.48 9.61
C GLY A 113 12.14 -36.96 9.85
N ILE A 114 11.98 -35.78 10.45
CA ILE A 114 10.69 -35.08 10.59
C ILE A 114 10.43 -34.24 9.35
N ILE A 115 9.20 -34.28 8.82
CA ILE A 115 8.64 -33.30 7.86
C ILE A 115 7.46 -32.62 8.54
N PHE A 116 7.53 -31.29 8.64
CA PHE A 116 6.61 -30.46 9.39
C PHE A 116 6.22 -29.22 8.58
N THR A 117 4.96 -28.84 8.59
CA THR A 117 4.47 -27.65 7.86
C THR A 117 3.86 -26.62 8.79
N LYS A 118 4.01 -25.34 8.42
CA LYS A 118 3.41 -24.16 9.05
C LYS A 118 2.66 -23.39 7.98
N THR A 119 1.34 -23.20 8.16
CA THR A 119 0.49 -22.42 7.26
C THR A 119 -0.09 -21.24 8.01
N ILE A 120 -0.01 -20.02 7.46
CA ILE A 120 -0.43 -18.78 8.11
C ILE A 120 -1.61 -18.19 7.33
N VAL A 121 -2.70 -17.81 8.01
CA VAL A 121 -3.83 -17.09 7.41
C VAL A 121 -4.35 -16.02 8.37
N MET A 122 -4.74 -14.85 7.83
CA MET A 122 -5.56 -13.87 8.53
C MET A 122 -7.03 -14.23 8.37
N VAL A 123 -7.79 -14.02 9.43
CA VAL A 123 -9.25 -14.22 9.39
C VAL A 123 -9.90 -12.97 8.82
N PRO A 124 -10.71 -13.07 7.75
CA PRO A 124 -11.25 -11.89 7.07
C PRO A 124 -12.09 -10.97 7.97
N ASP A 125 -12.98 -11.54 8.76
CA ASP A 125 -14.02 -10.88 9.56
C ASP A 125 -13.65 -10.69 11.04
N ASN A 126 -12.39 -10.92 11.43
CA ASN A 126 -11.92 -10.79 12.81
C ASN A 126 -10.43 -10.46 12.87
N ASP A 127 -10.00 -9.68 13.84
CA ASP A 127 -8.60 -9.40 14.13
C ASP A 127 -7.92 -10.61 14.75
N GLN A 128 -7.66 -11.58 13.89
CA GLN A 128 -7.20 -12.91 14.25
C GLN A 128 -6.26 -13.47 13.20
N VAL A 129 -5.11 -13.98 13.64
CA VAL A 129 -4.25 -14.84 12.83
C VAL A 129 -4.41 -16.29 13.25
N LEU A 130 -4.53 -17.18 12.29
CA LEU A 130 -4.53 -18.63 12.47
C LEU A 130 -3.25 -19.21 11.89
N ILE A 131 -2.56 -20.03 12.67
CA ILE A 131 -1.36 -20.74 12.25
C ILE A 131 -1.61 -22.24 12.42
N LYS A 132 -1.66 -22.96 11.30
CA LYS A 132 -1.84 -24.41 11.28
C LYS A 132 -0.48 -25.09 11.20
N TYR A 133 -0.25 -26.04 12.08
CA TYR A 133 0.88 -26.92 12.07
C TYR A 133 0.45 -28.35 11.74
N GLU A 134 1.22 -29.02 10.89
CA GLU A 134 0.97 -30.43 10.53
C GLU A 134 2.27 -31.24 10.60
N LEU A 135 2.22 -32.37 11.29
CA LEU A 135 3.31 -33.33 11.34
C LEU A 135 3.15 -34.36 10.23
N ILE A 136 3.71 -34.07 9.06
CA ILE A 136 3.54 -34.89 7.86
C ILE A 136 4.24 -36.24 7.99
N GLN A 137 5.48 -36.21 8.54
CA GLN A 137 6.29 -37.42 8.76
C GLN A 137 7.10 -37.28 10.05
N ALA A 138 7.15 -38.36 10.83
CA ALA A 138 8.04 -38.43 11.99
C ALA A 138 8.36 -39.91 12.31
N PRO A 139 9.61 -40.23 12.68
CA PRO A 139 9.98 -41.60 13.06
C PRO A 139 9.49 -41.98 14.48
N ALA A 140 9.08 -40.98 15.31
CA ALA A 140 8.58 -41.15 16.65
C ALA A 140 7.63 -39.98 17.01
N LYS A 141 7.02 -40.06 18.21
CA LYS A 141 6.23 -38.97 18.77
C LYS A 141 7.08 -37.71 18.92
N VAL A 142 6.51 -36.57 18.55
CA VAL A 142 7.13 -35.24 18.60
C VAL A 142 6.33 -34.33 19.53
N SER A 143 6.99 -33.60 20.43
CA SER A 143 6.33 -32.54 21.16
C SER A 143 6.59 -31.22 20.44
N LEU A 144 5.51 -30.50 20.11
CA LEU A 144 5.54 -29.14 19.58
C LEU A 144 5.51 -28.16 20.77
N VAL A 145 6.45 -27.23 20.80
CA VAL A 145 6.52 -26.14 21.79
C VAL A 145 6.39 -24.83 21.06
N LEU A 146 5.43 -23.99 21.50
CA LEU A 146 5.13 -22.68 20.92
C LEU A 146 5.41 -21.59 21.96
N LYS A 147 6.23 -20.62 21.61
CA LYS A 147 6.67 -19.53 22.47
C LYS A 147 6.28 -18.19 21.84
N PRO A 148 5.23 -17.48 22.34
CA PRO A 148 4.81 -16.20 21.82
C PRO A 148 5.69 -15.05 22.31
N PHE A 149 6.00 -14.11 21.43
CA PHE A 149 6.70 -12.87 21.69
C PHE A 149 5.74 -11.70 21.57
N LEU A 150 5.41 -11.05 22.68
CA LEU A 150 4.41 -10.00 22.77
C LEU A 150 5.08 -8.62 22.72
N ALA A 151 4.48 -7.68 21.99
CA ALA A 151 4.99 -6.32 21.82
C ALA A 151 4.10 -5.26 22.49
N PHE A 152 2.80 -5.23 22.22
CA PHE A 152 1.82 -4.24 22.74
C PHE A 152 2.32 -2.81 22.58
N ARG A 153 2.51 -2.38 21.33
CA ARG A 153 3.03 -1.06 20.97
C ARG A 153 2.49 -0.55 19.64
N SER A 154 2.57 0.75 19.41
CA SER A 154 2.34 1.29 18.07
C SER A 154 3.29 0.65 17.05
N ILE A 155 2.84 0.42 15.83
CA ILE A 155 3.72 -0.08 14.74
C ILE A 155 4.86 0.87 14.41
N HIS A 156 4.74 2.16 14.75
CA HIS A 156 5.75 3.19 14.51
C HIS A 156 6.79 3.31 15.63
N GLY A 157 6.51 2.74 16.81
CA GLY A 157 7.42 2.74 17.98
C GLY A 157 8.11 1.39 18.17
N LEU A 158 8.99 1.33 19.16
CA LEU A 158 9.59 0.11 19.69
C LEU A 158 9.32 0.03 21.20
N THR A 159 9.23 -1.18 21.75
CA THR A 159 9.06 -1.39 23.19
C THR A 159 10.36 -1.83 23.84
N HIS A 160 10.50 -1.50 25.12
CA HIS A 160 11.62 -1.93 25.95
C HIS A 160 11.10 -2.50 27.25
N GLN A 161 11.89 -3.38 27.87
CA GLN A 161 11.58 -3.94 29.18
C GLN A 161 11.29 -2.82 30.16
N ASN A 162 10.11 -2.87 30.80
CA ASN A 162 9.73 -1.90 31.81
C ASN A 162 8.84 -2.52 32.89
N PRO A 163 8.88 -1.97 34.14
CA PRO A 163 8.11 -2.50 35.26
C PRO A 163 6.59 -2.17 35.19
N GLU A 164 6.16 -1.27 34.29
CA GLU A 164 4.76 -0.88 34.14
C GLU A 164 3.93 -1.94 33.41
N ALA A 165 4.59 -2.89 32.71
CA ALA A 165 3.92 -3.95 31.98
C ALA A 165 3.20 -4.92 32.95
N TYR A 166 1.90 -5.11 32.76
CA TYR A 166 1.17 -6.15 33.46
C TYR A 166 1.50 -7.50 32.84
N THR A 167 2.28 -8.30 33.56
CA THR A 167 2.79 -9.60 33.05
C THR A 167 1.89 -10.79 33.41
N GLY A 168 0.82 -10.59 34.19
CA GLY A 168 -0.15 -11.64 34.51
C GLY A 168 -0.95 -12.11 33.30
N TYR A 169 -1.73 -13.16 33.46
CA TYR A 169 -2.59 -13.73 32.43
C TYR A 169 -3.88 -14.26 33.02
N ASP A 170 -4.91 -14.36 32.16
CA ASP A 170 -6.16 -15.06 32.47
C ASP A 170 -6.20 -16.39 31.74
N GLU A 171 -6.73 -17.43 32.41
CA GLU A 171 -6.96 -18.74 31.79
C GLU A 171 -8.22 -18.72 30.93
N LEU A 172 -8.14 -19.36 29.74
CA LEU A 172 -9.23 -19.51 28.79
C LEU A 172 -9.43 -20.98 28.42
N ASP A 173 -10.60 -21.31 27.83
CA ASP A 173 -10.77 -22.63 27.21
C ASP A 173 -9.74 -22.78 26.06
N GLY A 174 -8.85 -23.76 26.21
CA GLY A 174 -7.79 -24.07 25.25
C GLY A 174 -6.69 -23.02 25.13
N GLY A 175 -6.51 -22.11 26.12
CA GLY A 175 -5.47 -21.10 26.03
C GLY A 175 -5.36 -20.13 27.19
N VAL A 176 -4.78 -18.96 26.91
CA VAL A 176 -4.52 -17.87 27.87
C VAL A 176 -4.71 -16.50 27.21
N SER A 177 -4.96 -15.48 28.02
CA SER A 177 -5.14 -14.11 27.60
C SER A 177 -4.14 -13.17 28.25
N PHE A 178 -3.66 -12.18 27.52
CA PHE A 178 -2.70 -11.16 27.98
C PHE A 178 -3.17 -9.76 27.61
N ARG A 179 -2.87 -8.79 28.47
CA ARG A 179 -2.97 -7.35 28.19
C ARG A 179 -1.88 -6.64 28.97
N LEU A 180 -0.79 -6.24 28.32
CA LEU A 180 0.37 -5.68 28.99
C LEU A 180 0.14 -4.25 29.51
N TYR A 181 -0.74 -3.48 28.85
CA TYR A 181 -0.99 -2.07 29.20
C TYR A 181 -2.48 -1.73 29.06
N ASP A 182 -2.93 -0.74 29.85
CA ASP A 182 -4.28 -0.21 29.75
C ASP A 182 -4.52 0.46 28.37
N GLY A 183 -5.76 0.42 27.89
CA GLY A 183 -6.16 0.92 26.58
C GLY A 183 -5.94 -0.07 25.42
N PHE A 184 -5.10 -1.09 25.60
CA PHE A 184 -4.97 -2.16 24.62
C PHE A 184 -6.09 -3.21 24.76
N PRO A 185 -6.50 -3.88 23.66
CA PRO A 185 -7.37 -5.05 23.74
C PRO A 185 -6.65 -6.22 24.39
N ASN A 186 -7.41 -7.18 24.88
CA ASN A 186 -6.86 -8.47 25.28
C ASN A 186 -6.34 -9.23 24.07
N LEU A 187 -5.18 -9.87 24.19
CA LEU A 187 -4.67 -10.82 23.22
C LEU A 187 -4.94 -12.25 23.71
N HIS A 188 -5.84 -12.94 23.05
CA HIS A 188 -6.21 -14.32 23.32
C HIS A 188 -5.37 -15.27 22.50
N LEU A 189 -4.61 -16.14 23.16
CA LEU A 189 -3.77 -17.17 22.56
C LEU A 189 -4.37 -18.53 22.85
N GLN A 190 -4.94 -19.19 21.83
CA GLN A 190 -5.70 -20.44 21.98
C GLN A 190 -5.24 -21.50 20.97
N THR A 191 -5.42 -22.77 21.29
CA THR A 191 -5.05 -23.90 20.43
C THR A 191 -6.23 -24.83 20.20
N SER A 192 -6.34 -25.41 19.00
CA SER A 192 -7.40 -26.37 18.63
C SER A 192 -7.28 -27.75 19.28
N ALA A 193 -6.18 -28.01 19.97
CA ALA A 193 -5.90 -29.22 20.72
C ALA A 193 -5.52 -28.85 22.15
N GLN A 194 -5.67 -29.76 23.08
CA GLN A 194 -5.27 -29.52 24.46
C GLN A 194 -3.74 -29.37 24.53
N ALA A 195 -3.28 -28.15 24.80
CA ALA A 195 -1.87 -27.81 25.03
C ALA A 195 -1.67 -27.37 26.48
N ALA A 196 -0.59 -27.80 27.10
CA ALA A 196 -0.20 -27.33 28.43
C ALA A 196 0.50 -25.97 28.29
N PHE A 197 -0.03 -24.94 28.94
CA PHE A 197 0.65 -23.65 29.05
C PHE A 197 1.54 -23.65 30.30
N LYS A 198 2.81 -23.40 30.12
CA LYS A 198 3.76 -23.21 31.22
C LYS A 198 4.07 -21.73 31.31
N TYR A 199 3.58 -21.07 32.35
CA TYR A 199 3.90 -19.68 32.65
C TYR A 199 5.34 -19.59 33.14
N GLN A 200 6.18 -18.83 32.44
CA GLN A 200 7.56 -18.57 32.75
C GLN A 200 7.97 -17.24 32.09
N PRO A 201 7.54 -16.11 32.70
CA PRO A 201 7.70 -14.80 32.11
C PRO A 201 9.16 -14.33 32.14
N TYR A 202 9.59 -13.75 31.01
CA TYR A 202 10.88 -13.07 30.86
C TYR A 202 10.88 -12.16 29.67
N TRP A 203 11.85 -11.26 29.59
CA TRP A 203 12.05 -10.37 28.48
C TRP A 203 13.21 -10.86 27.60
N TYR A 204 12.97 -10.93 26.29
CA TYR A 204 14.00 -11.11 25.29
C TYR A 204 14.50 -9.72 24.88
N ASN A 205 15.71 -9.37 25.32
CA ASN A 205 16.27 -8.04 25.18
C ASN A 205 17.10 -7.93 23.90
N GLY A 206 17.01 -6.76 23.23
CA GLY A 206 17.88 -6.38 22.13
C GLY A 206 17.63 -7.12 20.82
N VAL A 207 16.40 -7.58 20.56
CA VAL A 207 16.00 -8.05 19.24
C VAL A 207 16.22 -6.92 18.25
N THR A 208 16.95 -7.18 17.16
CA THR A 208 17.39 -6.15 16.21
C THR A 208 16.67 -6.30 14.89
N TYR A 209 16.12 -5.18 14.39
CA TYR A 209 15.48 -5.09 13.08
C TYR A 209 16.50 -4.57 12.06
N SER A 210 17.01 -5.48 11.22
CA SER A 210 18.14 -5.21 10.32
C SER A 210 17.83 -4.14 9.25
N ASP A 211 16.56 -4.03 8.80
CA ASP A 211 16.18 -3.01 7.82
C ASP A 211 16.05 -1.64 8.46
N GLU A 212 15.55 -1.54 9.70
CA GLU A 212 15.54 -0.29 10.44
C GLU A 212 16.98 0.20 10.73
N TYR A 213 17.89 -0.72 11.10
CA TYR A 213 19.30 -0.40 11.28
C TYR A 213 19.95 0.15 10.01
N ARG A 214 19.76 -0.52 8.85
CA ARG A 214 20.28 -0.06 7.55
C ARG A 214 19.72 1.30 7.13
N ARG A 215 18.47 1.59 7.53
CA ARG A 215 17.79 2.84 7.24
C ARG A 215 18.12 3.96 8.21
N GLY A 216 18.92 3.70 9.27
CA GLY A 216 19.34 4.68 10.25
C GLY A 216 18.28 5.02 11.30
N PHE A 217 17.31 4.13 11.53
CA PHE A 217 16.28 4.28 12.54
C PHE A 217 16.63 3.51 13.82
N ASP A 218 15.89 3.79 14.90
CA ASP A 218 15.88 2.93 16.07
C ASP A 218 15.42 1.52 15.67
N CYS A 219 16.22 0.51 16.09
CA CYS A 219 16.12 -0.83 15.54
C CYS A 219 16.16 -1.94 16.60
N ARG A 220 16.27 -1.58 17.90
CA ARG A 220 16.39 -2.57 18.99
C ARG A 220 15.13 -2.58 19.82
N GLU A 221 14.59 -3.77 20.06
CA GLU A 221 13.36 -3.98 20.81
C GLU A 221 13.54 -5.06 21.88
N ASP A 222 12.88 -4.89 23.04
CA ASP A 222 12.74 -5.93 24.03
C ASP A 222 11.31 -6.48 23.96
N LEU A 223 11.18 -7.80 23.80
CA LEU A 223 9.89 -8.46 23.65
C LEU A 223 9.56 -9.30 24.88
N PHE A 224 8.32 -9.19 25.36
CA PHE A 224 7.85 -9.97 26.48
C PHE A 224 7.45 -11.38 26.05
N VAL A 225 8.01 -12.39 26.71
CA VAL A 225 7.65 -13.81 26.51
C VAL A 225 7.05 -14.35 27.81
N PRO A 226 5.72 -14.61 27.84
CA PRO A 226 5.04 -15.04 29.06
C PRO A 226 5.31 -16.49 29.44
N GLY A 227 5.78 -17.30 28.50
CA GLY A 227 5.97 -18.73 28.69
C GLY A 227 5.81 -19.50 27.38
N SER A 228 5.35 -20.74 27.45
CA SER A 228 5.18 -21.58 26.26
C SER A 228 4.03 -22.57 26.36
N PHE A 229 3.41 -22.84 25.20
CA PHE A 229 2.48 -23.96 25.03
C PHE A 229 3.27 -25.20 24.63
N SER A 230 2.85 -26.38 25.13
CA SER A 230 3.43 -27.66 24.77
C SER A 230 2.35 -28.69 24.50
N LEU A 231 2.47 -29.40 23.38
CA LEU A 231 1.55 -30.48 23.01
C LEU A 231 2.28 -31.57 22.23
N ASP A 232 1.80 -32.78 22.38
CA ASP A 232 2.34 -33.94 21.70
C ASP A 232 1.63 -34.23 20.38
N MET A 233 2.39 -34.52 19.34
CA MET A 233 1.90 -34.85 17.99
C MET A 233 2.45 -36.18 17.51
N LYS A 234 1.61 -36.93 16.80
CA LYS A 234 2.01 -38.11 16.02
C LYS A 234 1.95 -37.77 14.54
N GLN A 235 2.59 -38.57 13.72
CA GLN A 235 2.51 -38.43 12.26
C GLN A 235 1.04 -38.40 11.80
N GLY A 236 0.69 -37.41 10.98
CA GLY A 236 -0.67 -37.14 10.51
C GLY A 236 -1.47 -36.20 11.39
N ASP A 237 -1.00 -35.85 12.60
CA ASP A 237 -1.68 -34.88 13.46
C ASP A 237 -1.52 -33.45 12.96
N SER A 238 -2.55 -32.64 13.23
CA SER A 238 -2.51 -31.20 13.00
C SER A 238 -3.05 -30.43 14.19
N VAL A 239 -2.54 -29.21 14.40
CA VAL A 239 -3.05 -28.27 15.40
C VAL A 239 -3.14 -26.87 14.76
N VAL A 240 -4.15 -26.10 15.15
CA VAL A 240 -4.28 -24.68 14.79
C VAL A 240 -4.05 -23.85 16.04
N PHE A 241 -3.08 -22.96 15.99
CA PHE A 241 -2.85 -21.90 16.96
C PHE A 241 -3.60 -20.65 16.50
N SER A 242 -4.21 -19.94 17.42
CA SER A 242 -4.93 -18.70 17.20
C SER A 242 -4.37 -17.61 18.10
N ALA A 243 -4.08 -16.44 17.51
CA ALA A 243 -3.93 -15.20 18.24
C ALA A 243 -5.03 -14.23 17.77
N SER A 244 -5.82 -13.71 18.72
CA SER A 244 -7.02 -12.90 18.42
C SER A 244 -7.27 -11.86 19.49
N VAL A 245 -7.92 -10.74 19.13
CA VAL A 245 -8.46 -9.77 20.10
C VAL A 245 -9.82 -10.17 20.68
N SER A 246 -10.39 -11.26 20.18
CA SER A 246 -11.64 -11.83 20.67
C SER A 246 -11.42 -13.25 21.18
N GLU A 247 -12.00 -13.60 22.33
CA GLU A 247 -12.03 -14.98 22.79
C GLU A 247 -12.88 -15.83 21.83
N ILE A 248 -12.40 -17.01 21.50
CA ILE A 248 -13.03 -17.90 20.52
C ILE A 248 -13.23 -19.30 21.10
N ASN A 249 -14.14 -20.08 20.51
CA ASN A 249 -14.28 -21.50 20.84
C ASN A 249 -13.17 -22.31 20.14
N PRO A 250 -12.19 -22.86 20.87
CA PRO A 250 -11.04 -23.55 20.27
C PRO A 250 -11.41 -24.80 19.48
N ARG A 251 -12.56 -25.45 19.79
CA ARG A 251 -13.06 -26.62 19.05
C ARG A 251 -13.43 -26.29 17.60
N GLY A 252 -13.76 -25.02 17.30
CA GLY A 252 -14.10 -24.54 15.97
C GLY A 252 -12.91 -24.18 15.07
N LEU A 253 -11.69 -24.05 15.63
CA LEU A 253 -10.52 -23.52 14.93
C LEU A 253 -10.13 -24.27 13.67
N LYS A 254 -10.08 -25.61 13.72
CA LYS A 254 -9.73 -26.42 12.54
C LYS A 254 -10.76 -26.27 11.42
N ARG A 255 -12.05 -26.17 11.77
CA ARG A 255 -13.11 -25.94 10.80
C ARG A 255 -12.99 -24.53 10.21
N LYS A 256 -12.83 -23.49 11.04
CA LYS A 256 -12.66 -22.10 10.59
C LYS A 256 -11.49 -21.98 9.63
N PHE A 257 -10.34 -22.56 9.98
CA PHE A 257 -9.17 -22.59 9.10
C PHE A 257 -9.46 -23.25 7.74
N THR A 258 -10.10 -24.41 7.75
CA THR A 258 -10.46 -25.14 6.53
C THR A 258 -11.47 -24.37 5.67
N ASP A 259 -12.44 -23.70 6.30
CA ASP A 259 -13.45 -22.91 5.61
C ASP A 259 -12.85 -21.65 4.95
N ILE A 260 -11.83 -21.04 5.57
CA ILE A 260 -11.06 -19.94 4.95
C ILE A 260 -10.35 -20.44 3.70
N LEU A 261 -9.59 -21.53 3.80
CA LEU A 261 -8.86 -22.09 2.63
C LEU A 261 -9.79 -22.47 1.48
N LYS A 262 -11.00 -22.97 1.76
CA LYS A 262 -11.98 -23.30 0.71
C LYS A 262 -12.55 -22.07 0.00
N LYS A 263 -12.55 -20.91 0.65
CA LYS A 263 -13.05 -19.65 0.11
C LYS A 263 -11.95 -18.86 -0.61
N THR A 264 -10.69 -19.23 -0.43
CA THR A 264 -9.56 -18.61 -1.13
C THR A 264 -9.46 -19.23 -2.51
N ASP A 265 -9.72 -18.45 -3.54
CA ASP A 265 -9.66 -18.88 -4.93
C ASP A 265 -8.20 -19.14 -5.35
N PRO A 266 -7.96 -20.16 -6.17
CA PRO A 266 -6.63 -20.41 -6.72
C PRO A 266 -6.24 -19.29 -7.69
N ILE A 267 -4.96 -18.93 -7.70
CA ILE A 267 -4.40 -17.92 -8.61
C ILE A 267 -4.03 -18.62 -9.93
N GLU A 268 -4.90 -18.50 -10.93
CA GLU A 268 -4.69 -19.11 -12.25
C GLU A 268 -4.01 -18.14 -13.23
N THR A 269 -4.36 -16.86 -13.15
CA THR A 269 -3.86 -15.80 -14.04
C THR A 269 -3.22 -14.63 -13.26
N HIS A 270 -2.48 -13.78 -13.97
CA HIS A 270 -1.99 -12.53 -13.40
C HIS A 270 -3.12 -11.58 -12.95
N PHE A 271 -4.27 -11.65 -13.63
CA PHE A 271 -5.43 -10.86 -13.28
C PHE A 271 -6.06 -11.33 -11.96
N ASP A 272 -6.17 -12.65 -11.74
CA ASP A 272 -6.68 -13.19 -10.48
C ASP A 272 -5.81 -12.75 -9.30
N LEU A 273 -4.48 -12.77 -9.48
CA LEU A 273 -3.55 -12.25 -8.48
C LEU A 273 -3.79 -10.75 -8.20
N LEU A 274 -3.96 -9.93 -9.24
CA LEU A 274 -4.25 -8.50 -9.07
C LEU A 274 -5.55 -8.26 -8.30
N VAL A 275 -6.60 -9.02 -8.60
CA VAL A 275 -7.90 -8.94 -7.89
C VAL A 275 -7.74 -9.34 -6.43
N GLN A 276 -7.03 -10.44 -6.15
CA GLN A 276 -6.77 -10.89 -4.78
C GLN A 276 -5.97 -9.85 -3.97
N ILE A 277 -4.94 -9.25 -4.58
CA ILE A 277 -4.16 -8.18 -3.95
C ILE A 277 -5.03 -6.95 -3.69
N ALA A 278 -5.97 -6.61 -4.58
CA ALA A 278 -6.86 -5.45 -4.42
C ALA A 278 -7.72 -5.57 -3.14
N GLU A 279 -8.15 -6.79 -2.78
CA GLU A 279 -8.93 -7.01 -1.56
C GLU A 279 -8.16 -6.66 -0.28
N MET A 280 -6.83 -6.80 -0.27
CA MET A 280 -6.00 -6.46 0.89
C MET A 280 -6.08 -4.99 1.30
N PHE A 281 -6.43 -4.10 0.38
CA PHE A 281 -6.46 -2.66 0.65
C PHE A 281 -7.82 -2.15 1.08
N LYS A 282 -8.88 -2.94 0.95
CA LYS A 282 -10.23 -2.55 1.35
C LYS A 282 -10.44 -2.82 2.84
N CYS A 283 -10.76 -1.77 3.58
CA CYS A 283 -10.97 -1.85 5.03
C CYS A 283 -12.41 -1.47 5.36
N HIS A 284 -13.05 -2.26 6.21
CA HIS A 284 -14.43 -2.09 6.64
C HIS A 284 -14.51 -1.95 8.16
N ASN A 285 -15.27 -0.96 8.61
CA ASN A 285 -15.62 -0.80 10.02
C ASN A 285 -17.11 -0.43 10.11
N GLY A 286 -17.96 -1.42 10.36
CA GLY A 286 -19.41 -1.29 10.30
C GLY A 286 -19.89 -0.84 8.92
N ASP A 287 -20.62 0.28 8.88
CA ASP A 287 -21.13 0.86 7.63
C ASP A 287 -20.08 1.66 6.85
N ARG A 288 -18.88 1.84 7.38
CA ARG A 288 -17.81 2.61 6.75
C ARG A 288 -16.89 1.68 5.95
N ALA A 289 -16.39 2.19 4.82
CA ALA A 289 -15.39 1.51 4.03
C ALA A 289 -14.30 2.51 3.61
N GLN A 290 -13.06 2.09 3.66
CA GLN A 290 -11.89 2.92 3.38
C GLN A 290 -10.82 2.13 2.62
N ILE A 291 -9.86 2.82 2.02
CA ILE A 291 -8.69 2.19 1.41
C ILE A 291 -7.48 2.39 2.32
N ASN A 292 -6.79 1.30 2.65
CA ASN A 292 -5.44 1.35 3.17
C ASN A 292 -4.49 1.69 2.01
N ALA A 293 -3.72 2.76 2.14
CA ALA A 293 -2.83 3.23 1.06
C ALA A 293 -1.70 2.24 0.74
N GLY A 294 -1.31 1.41 1.72
CA GLY A 294 -0.28 0.39 1.53
C GLY A 294 0.25 -0.19 2.84
N TYR A 295 0.91 -1.33 2.72
CA TYR A 295 1.49 -2.05 3.85
C TYR A 295 3.03 -1.92 3.83
N SER A 296 3.63 -1.83 5.01
CA SER A 296 3.09 -1.99 6.37
C SER A 296 2.75 -0.65 7.07
N TRP A 297 3.34 0.48 6.66
CA TRP A 297 3.35 1.76 7.42
C TRP A 297 2.44 2.84 6.87
N LEU A 298 1.87 2.68 5.68
CA LEU A 298 0.91 3.64 5.15
C LEU A 298 -0.46 3.47 5.84
N GLU A 299 -1.15 4.60 5.97
CA GLU A 299 -2.38 4.67 6.74
C GLU A 299 -3.63 4.41 5.87
N THR A 300 -4.74 4.20 6.55
CA THR A 300 -6.06 4.03 5.95
C THR A 300 -6.73 5.38 5.76
N GLY A 301 -7.50 5.55 4.68
CA GLY A 301 -8.33 6.74 4.43
C GLY A 301 -7.55 7.98 3.98
N LEU A 302 -6.31 7.85 3.50
CA LEU A 302 -5.57 8.99 2.96
C LEU A 302 -6.24 9.53 1.68
N LEU A 303 -6.46 10.85 1.63
CA LEU A 303 -7.28 11.52 0.59
C LEU A 303 -6.80 11.20 -0.83
N ARG A 304 -5.56 11.55 -1.17
CA ARG A 304 -5.01 11.36 -2.53
C ARG A 304 -4.94 9.88 -2.91
N GLU A 305 -4.40 9.08 -2.02
CA GLU A 305 -4.17 7.65 -2.21
C GLU A 305 -5.51 6.93 -2.44
N THR A 306 -6.55 7.28 -1.69
CA THR A 306 -7.91 6.75 -1.88
C THR A 306 -8.49 7.18 -3.23
N ILE A 307 -8.48 8.47 -3.56
CA ILE A 307 -9.02 9.00 -4.82
C ILE A 307 -8.38 8.33 -6.04
N VAL A 308 -7.05 8.16 -6.01
CA VAL A 308 -6.30 7.56 -7.14
C VAL A 308 -6.54 6.05 -7.26
N SER A 309 -6.63 5.35 -6.13
CA SER A 309 -6.71 3.88 -6.11
C SER A 309 -8.14 3.36 -6.29
N LEU A 310 -9.14 4.12 -5.87
CA LEU A 310 -10.53 3.67 -5.78
C LEU A 310 -11.08 3.04 -7.07
N PRO A 311 -10.96 3.66 -8.27
CA PRO A 311 -11.47 3.03 -9.50
C PRO A 311 -10.78 1.70 -9.80
N GLY A 312 -9.46 1.62 -9.60
CA GLY A 312 -8.67 0.42 -9.86
C GLY A 312 -9.08 -0.75 -8.97
N LEU A 313 -9.15 -0.49 -7.66
CA LEU A 313 -9.40 -1.52 -6.65
C LEU A 313 -10.85 -2.01 -6.57
N THR A 314 -11.80 -1.31 -7.20
CA THR A 314 -13.22 -1.65 -7.20
C THR A 314 -13.77 -1.88 -8.60
N LEU A 315 -13.86 -0.85 -9.43
CA LEU A 315 -14.48 -0.94 -10.77
C LEU A 315 -13.70 -1.87 -11.70
N TYR A 316 -12.37 -1.72 -11.76
CA TYR A 316 -11.54 -2.47 -12.69
C TYR A 316 -11.08 -3.84 -12.14
N ALA A 317 -11.15 -4.04 -10.83
CA ALA A 317 -10.87 -5.32 -10.20
C ALA A 317 -12.02 -6.32 -10.41
N ASN A 318 -13.23 -5.98 -9.98
CA ASN A 318 -14.38 -6.89 -9.94
C ASN A 318 -15.72 -6.25 -10.33
N GLY A 319 -15.72 -4.98 -10.78
CA GLY A 319 -16.94 -4.28 -11.21
C GLY A 319 -17.84 -3.79 -10.08
N ASP A 320 -17.33 -3.71 -8.85
CA ASP A 320 -18.13 -3.41 -7.65
C ASP A 320 -18.39 -1.91 -7.52
N CYS A 321 -19.50 -1.46 -8.13
CA CYS A 321 -19.99 -0.09 -8.01
C CYS A 321 -20.51 0.25 -6.61
N ALA A 322 -21.00 -0.72 -5.84
CA ALA A 322 -21.54 -0.48 -4.51
C ALA A 322 -20.40 -0.20 -3.51
N GLU A 323 -19.35 -0.99 -3.60
CA GLU A 323 -18.13 -0.78 -2.80
C GLU A 323 -17.44 0.54 -3.17
N PHE A 324 -17.36 0.86 -4.48
CA PHE A 324 -16.87 2.17 -4.94
C PHE A 324 -17.62 3.33 -4.26
N GLU A 325 -18.96 3.31 -4.31
CA GLU A 325 -19.78 4.37 -3.71
C GLU A 325 -19.63 4.42 -2.19
N LYS A 326 -19.57 3.29 -1.50
CA LYS A 326 -19.41 3.21 -0.05
C LYS A 326 -18.09 3.85 0.42
N ILE A 327 -17.00 3.52 -0.26
CA ILE A 327 -15.67 4.10 0.02
C ILE A 327 -15.66 5.61 -0.29
N LEU A 328 -16.22 6.01 -1.42
CA LEU A 328 -16.27 7.41 -1.83
C LEU A 328 -17.10 8.26 -0.87
N ASP A 329 -18.28 7.76 -0.45
CA ASP A 329 -19.16 8.44 0.50
C ASP A 329 -18.46 8.61 1.86
N THR A 330 -17.74 7.57 2.33
CA THR A 330 -16.93 7.63 3.55
C THR A 330 -15.83 8.68 3.43
N LEU A 331 -15.08 8.67 2.33
CA LEU A 331 -14.01 9.64 2.07
C LEU A 331 -14.52 11.08 2.08
N ILE A 332 -15.63 11.35 1.37
CA ILE A 332 -16.24 12.68 1.32
C ILE A 332 -16.68 13.13 2.73
N ALA A 333 -17.22 12.23 3.53
CA ALA A 333 -17.64 12.54 4.90
C ALA A 333 -16.45 12.86 5.82
N ASP A 334 -15.35 12.12 5.70
CA ASP A 334 -14.17 12.24 6.56
C ASP A 334 -13.29 13.45 6.20
N GLU A 335 -13.19 13.76 4.92
CA GLU A 335 -12.20 14.69 4.37
C GLU A 335 -12.80 16.09 4.04
N GLN A 336 -13.89 16.48 4.70
CA GLN A 336 -14.59 17.76 4.49
C GLN A 336 -13.63 18.96 4.55
N GLU A 337 -12.74 18.99 5.57
CA GLU A 337 -11.78 20.09 5.73
C GLU A 337 -10.81 20.18 4.55
N ARG A 338 -10.25 19.06 4.10
CA ARG A 338 -9.29 19.04 2.99
C ARG A 338 -9.97 19.27 1.64
N LEU A 339 -11.19 18.77 1.46
CA LEU A 339 -11.94 18.94 0.21
C LEU A 339 -12.38 20.39 0.00
N PHE A 340 -12.85 21.08 1.05
CA PHE A 340 -13.55 22.36 0.88
C PHE A 340 -12.85 23.57 1.48
N HIS A 341 -11.86 23.39 2.38
CA HIS A 341 -11.27 24.51 3.11
C HIS A 341 -9.76 24.59 2.98
N ARG A 342 -9.01 23.66 3.51
CA ARG A 342 -7.55 23.72 3.58
C ARG A 342 -6.90 22.39 3.30
N THR A 343 -5.88 22.38 2.42
CA THR A 343 -5.07 21.18 2.15
C THR A 343 -3.67 21.55 1.67
N THR A 344 -2.66 20.77 2.05
CA THR A 344 -1.33 20.81 1.43
C THR A 344 -1.26 19.97 0.15
N GLN A 345 -2.33 19.27 -0.20
CA GLN A 345 -2.47 18.45 -1.41
C GLN A 345 -3.38 19.20 -2.40
N CYS A 346 -2.88 20.31 -2.98
CA CYS A 346 -3.73 21.23 -3.74
C CYS A 346 -4.39 20.61 -4.98
N GLU A 347 -3.83 19.58 -5.56
CA GLU A 347 -4.40 18.86 -6.69
C GLU A 347 -5.44 17.81 -6.28
N ALA A 348 -5.37 17.27 -5.04
CA ALA A 348 -6.14 16.09 -4.64
C ALA A 348 -7.68 16.32 -4.65
N PRO A 349 -8.24 17.42 -4.13
CA PRO A 349 -9.68 17.67 -4.25
C PRO A 349 -10.15 17.73 -5.71
N LEU A 350 -9.35 18.33 -6.61
CA LEU A 350 -9.69 18.46 -8.03
C LEU A 350 -9.64 17.09 -8.76
N ARG A 351 -8.78 16.18 -8.32
CA ARG A 351 -8.69 14.81 -8.85
C ARG A 351 -9.95 13.97 -8.59
N LEU A 352 -10.78 14.35 -7.62
CA LEU A 352 -12.06 13.68 -7.40
C LEU A 352 -12.94 13.71 -8.65
N THR A 353 -12.83 14.77 -9.47
CA THR A 353 -13.53 14.86 -10.77
C THR A 353 -13.11 13.74 -11.70
N GLU A 354 -11.80 13.47 -11.82
CA GLU A 354 -11.28 12.35 -12.64
C GLU A 354 -11.84 10.99 -12.18
N THR A 355 -11.88 10.77 -10.87
CA THR A 355 -12.40 9.54 -10.27
C THR A 355 -13.90 9.35 -10.60
N ILE A 356 -14.69 10.41 -10.53
CA ILE A 356 -16.11 10.39 -10.91
C ILE A 356 -16.30 10.21 -12.41
N GLN A 357 -15.47 10.82 -13.26
CA GLN A 357 -15.48 10.58 -14.70
C GLN A 357 -15.21 9.11 -15.03
N GLN A 358 -14.25 8.46 -14.34
CA GLN A 358 -14.00 7.02 -14.50
C GLN A 358 -15.22 6.19 -14.08
N TYR A 359 -15.88 6.55 -13.00
CA TYR A 359 -17.10 5.87 -12.53
C TYR A 359 -18.25 6.02 -13.53
N ILE A 360 -18.45 7.20 -14.09
CA ILE A 360 -19.46 7.44 -15.13
C ILE A 360 -19.18 6.61 -16.38
N ARG A 361 -17.94 6.62 -16.86
CA ARG A 361 -17.53 5.83 -18.06
C ARG A 361 -17.75 4.34 -17.85
N PHE A 362 -17.43 3.83 -16.66
CA PHE A 362 -17.59 2.43 -16.33
C PHE A 362 -19.07 2.01 -16.23
N SER A 363 -19.88 2.78 -15.51
CA SER A 363 -21.25 2.41 -15.15
C SER A 363 -22.30 2.87 -16.18
N GLY A 364 -22.02 3.89 -17.00
CA GLY A 364 -22.99 4.53 -17.91
C GLY A 364 -24.09 5.33 -17.22
N LYS A 365 -23.99 5.55 -15.90
CA LYS A 365 -25.06 6.17 -15.07
C LYS A 365 -24.86 7.67 -14.84
N GLU A 366 -24.50 8.42 -15.86
CA GLU A 366 -24.10 9.82 -15.83
C GLU A 366 -25.07 10.70 -14.99
N ARG A 367 -26.37 10.67 -15.30
CA ARG A 367 -27.38 11.49 -14.61
C ARG A 367 -27.50 11.17 -13.10
N GLN A 368 -27.43 9.87 -12.74
CA GLN A 368 -27.60 9.44 -11.35
C GLN A 368 -26.39 9.86 -10.52
N ILE A 369 -25.19 9.68 -11.07
CA ILE A 369 -23.92 10.03 -10.46
C ILE A 369 -23.83 11.55 -10.26
N TRP A 370 -24.21 12.35 -11.29
CA TRP A 370 -24.25 13.81 -11.15
C TRP A 370 -25.23 14.24 -10.07
N LYS A 371 -26.41 13.63 -10.01
CA LYS A 371 -27.39 13.94 -8.95
C LYS A 371 -26.82 13.66 -7.55
N LYS A 372 -25.97 12.63 -7.39
CA LYS A 372 -25.39 12.24 -6.11
C LYS A 372 -24.18 13.10 -5.72
N TYR A 373 -23.25 13.33 -6.66
CA TYR A 373 -21.95 13.92 -6.37
C TYR A 373 -21.74 15.33 -6.96
N GLY A 374 -22.67 15.83 -7.76
CA GLY A 374 -22.54 17.12 -8.45
C GLY A 374 -22.35 18.30 -7.49
N GLU A 375 -23.09 18.33 -6.36
CA GLU A 375 -22.94 19.39 -5.36
C GLU A 375 -21.56 19.34 -4.69
N THR A 376 -21.02 18.16 -4.42
CA THR A 376 -19.65 17.99 -3.90
C THR A 376 -18.63 18.56 -4.87
N LEU A 377 -18.71 18.22 -6.17
CA LEU A 377 -17.76 18.73 -7.18
C LEU A 377 -17.89 20.24 -7.38
N LYS A 378 -19.11 20.78 -7.42
CA LYS A 378 -19.35 22.25 -7.47
C LYS A 378 -18.78 22.92 -6.21
N GLY A 379 -19.00 22.38 -5.03
CA GLY A 379 -18.45 22.88 -3.77
C GLY A 379 -16.92 22.90 -3.76
N ILE A 380 -16.28 21.87 -4.30
CA ILE A 380 -14.81 21.84 -4.48
C ILE A 380 -14.38 23.00 -5.39
N ILE A 381 -15.00 23.16 -6.58
CA ILE A 381 -14.69 24.27 -7.50
C ILE A 381 -14.85 25.63 -6.81
N GLU A 382 -15.96 25.83 -6.08
CA GLU A 382 -16.21 27.06 -5.32
C GLU A 382 -15.15 27.34 -4.26
N SER A 383 -14.55 26.31 -3.68
CA SER A 383 -13.50 26.46 -2.67
C SER A 383 -12.19 27.01 -3.24
N TYR A 384 -11.98 26.97 -4.56
CA TYR A 384 -10.83 27.59 -5.24
C TYR A 384 -11.11 29.02 -5.71
N ALA A 385 -12.29 29.56 -5.45
CA ALA A 385 -12.58 30.98 -5.72
C ALA A 385 -11.64 31.90 -4.93
N PRO A 386 -11.36 33.13 -5.42
CA PRO A 386 -10.42 34.05 -4.78
C PRO A 386 -10.70 34.26 -3.29
N GLY A 387 -9.66 34.14 -2.45
CA GLY A 387 -9.72 34.36 -1.02
C GLY A 387 -10.34 33.24 -0.18
N ARG A 388 -10.71 32.13 -0.77
CA ARG A 388 -11.27 30.97 -0.04
C ARG A 388 -10.20 30.11 0.60
N ARG A 389 -9.11 29.82 -0.12
CA ARG A 389 -7.97 29.05 0.38
C ARG A 389 -6.78 29.98 0.59
N LYS A 390 -5.91 29.66 1.57
CA LYS A 390 -4.70 30.44 1.88
C LYS A 390 -3.48 29.96 1.10
N GLU A 391 -3.43 28.65 0.83
CA GLU A 391 -2.32 27.95 0.21
C GLU A 391 -2.32 28.04 -1.32
N ILE A 392 -3.47 28.37 -1.91
CA ILE A 392 -3.64 28.47 -3.36
C ILE A 392 -4.63 29.57 -3.73
N ALA A 393 -4.31 30.34 -4.75
CA ALA A 393 -5.12 31.48 -5.19
C ALA A 393 -5.39 31.41 -6.70
N MET A 394 -6.64 31.64 -7.11
CA MET A 394 -6.97 31.87 -8.51
C MET A 394 -6.57 33.28 -8.91
N HIS A 395 -5.73 33.42 -9.93
CA HIS A 395 -5.29 34.69 -10.48
C HIS A 395 -6.25 35.21 -11.57
N PRO A 396 -6.12 36.50 -11.99
CA PRO A 396 -6.99 37.09 -13.01
C PRO A 396 -6.94 36.39 -14.39
N ASN A 397 -5.90 35.63 -14.69
CA ASN A 397 -5.77 34.80 -15.90
C ASN A 397 -6.52 33.45 -15.80
N GLY A 398 -7.24 33.21 -14.69
CA GLY A 398 -7.98 31.99 -14.42
C GLY A 398 -7.15 30.84 -13.85
N LEU A 399 -5.82 30.94 -13.87
CA LEU A 399 -4.92 29.88 -13.36
C LEU A 399 -4.77 29.91 -11.86
N LEU A 400 -4.49 28.78 -11.26
CA LEU A 400 -4.26 28.59 -9.84
C LEU A 400 -2.77 28.71 -9.50
N TRP A 401 -2.45 29.62 -8.59
CA TRP A 401 -1.12 29.84 -8.03
C TRP A 401 -1.03 29.24 -6.64
N ALA A 402 -0.17 28.24 -6.44
CA ALA A 402 0.06 27.56 -5.17
C ALA A 402 1.38 28.07 -4.54
N GLN A 403 1.29 28.63 -3.33
CA GLN A 403 2.47 29.11 -2.59
C GLN A 403 2.22 29.16 -1.09
N MET A 404 3.09 28.52 -0.33
CA MET A 404 3.20 28.64 1.12
C MET A 404 4.66 28.38 1.50
N ASP A 405 5.26 29.29 2.26
CA ASP A 405 6.67 29.19 2.62
C ASP A 405 6.99 27.90 3.39
N GLY A 406 7.99 27.16 2.92
CA GLY A 406 8.45 25.91 3.53
C GLY A 406 7.47 24.74 3.43
N VAL A 407 6.40 24.85 2.63
CA VAL A 407 5.37 23.79 2.49
C VAL A 407 5.30 23.28 1.06
N ALA A 408 5.40 21.96 0.90
CA ALA A 408 5.09 21.29 -0.38
C ALA A 408 3.57 21.24 -0.57
N LEU A 409 3.08 21.78 -1.71
CA LEU A 409 1.66 21.92 -2.02
C LEU A 409 1.20 20.99 -3.16
N SER A 410 1.90 19.88 -3.36
CA SER A 410 1.56 18.87 -4.37
C SER A 410 1.91 17.46 -3.86
N TRP A 411 1.72 16.45 -4.72
CA TRP A 411 2.13 15.08 -4.42
C TRP A 411 3.65 14.90 -4.24
N MET A 412 4.47 15.84 -4.76
CA MET A 412 5.91 15.85 -4.58
C MET A 412 6.28 16.49 -3.23
N ASN A 413 6.05 15.75 -2.15
CA ASN A 413 6.06 16.24 -0.77
C ASN A 413 7.14 15.65 0.13
N ALA A 414 8.27 15.20 -0.43
CA ALA A 414 9.43 14.81 0.37
C ALA A 414 10.09 16.03 1.04
N TYR A 415 10.53 15.85 2.29
CA TYR A 415 11.17 16.90 3.10
C TYR A 415 12.53 16.48 3.58
N VAL A 416 13.50 17.41 3.54
CA VAL A 416 14.82 17.27 4.17
C VAL A 416 15.10 18.51 4.99
N TYR A 417 15.48 18.32 6.25
CA TYR A 417 15.69 19.40 7.23
C TYR A 417 14.51 20.40 7.33
N GLY A 418 13.29 19.88 7.22
CA GLY A 418 12.05 20.68 7.32
C GLY A 418 11.74 21.55 6.10
N ARG A 419 12.44 21.33 4.98
CA ARG A 419 12.18 22.01 3.70
C ARG A 419 11.78 21.02 2.62
N PRO A 420 10.83 21.39 1.72
CA PRO A 420 10.52 20.56 0.56
C PRO A 420 11.77 20.32 -0.29
N VAL A 421 12.00 19.06 -0.69
CA VAL A 421 13.07 18.71 -1.65
C VAL A 421 12.73 19.22 -3.03
N THR A 422 11.46 19.21 -3.40
CA THR A 422 10.93 19.66 -4.68
C THR A 422 10.02 20.86 -4.43
N GLU A 423 10.61 22.05 -4.28
CA GLU A 423 9.84 23.29 -4.11
C GLU A 423 9.26 23.71 -5.46
N ARG A 424 7.94 23.89 -5.53
CA ARG A 424 7.19 24.18 -6.76
C ARG A 424 6.17 25.31 -6.51
N ALA A 425 6.65 26.42 -5.93
CA ALA A 425 5.82 27.60 -5.67
C ALA A 425 5.47 28.32 -6.98
N GLY A 426 4.18 28.40 -7.31
CA GLY A 426 3.72 29.04 -8.54
C GLY A 426 2.54 28.31 -9.20
N TYR A 427 2.39 28.51 -10.51
CA TYR A 427 1.46 27.74 -11.34
C TYR A 427 2.03 26.35 -11.56
N GLN A 428 1.46 25.34 -10.93
CA GLN A 428 1.81 23.93 -11.12
C GLN A 428 1.01 23.35 -12.29
N VAL A 429 1.68 22.65 -13.21
CA VAL A 429 1.07 22.20 -14.47
C VAL A 429 -0.07 21.21 -14.24
N GLU A 430 0.13 20.22 -13.37
CA GLU A 430 -0.90 19.22 -13.05
C GLU A 430 -2.07 19.81 -12.30
N THR A 431 -1.84 20.69 -11.32
CA THR A 431 -2.90 21.34 -10.55
C THR A 431 -3.82 22.15 -11.46
N ASN A 432 -3.23 22.89 -12.40
CA ASN A 432 -4.00 23.66 -13.39
C ASN A 432 -4.67 22.79 -14.46
N ALA A 433 -4.11 21.62 -14.78
CA ALA A 433 -4.77 20.64 -15.63
C ALA A 433 -6.02 20.04 -14.97
N PHE A 434 -5.89 19.61 -13.70
CA PHE A 434 -7.05 19.12 -12.93
C PHE A 434 -8.10 20.22 -12.73
N TRP A 435 -7.69 21.47 -12.54
CA TRP A 435 -8.58 22.62 -12.45
C TRP A 435 -9.39 22.79 -13.72
N TYR A 436 -8.74 22.81 -14.89
CA TYR A 436 -9.41 22.92 -16.18
C TYR A 436 -10.40 21.77 -16.42
N ASN A 437 -9.96 20.54 -16.16
CA ASN A 437 -10.80 19.35 -16.27
C ASN A 437 -12.04 19.43 -15.37
N ALA A 438 -11.88 19.86 -14.11
CA ALA A 438 -12.98 20.01 -13.16
C ALA A 438 -14.01 21.05 -13.62
N LEU A 439 -13.55 22.22 -14.10
CA LEU A 439 -14.39 23.27 -14.63
C LEU A 439 -15.20 22.79 -15.85
N CYS A 440 -14.53 22.20 -16.84
CA CYS A 440 -15.18 21.72 -18.05
C CYS A 440 -16.24 20.67 -17.73
N PHE A 441 -15.86 19.64 -16.95
CA PHE A 441 -16.76 18.55 -16.59
C PHE A 441 -17.98 19.05 -15.81
N ALA A 442 -17.77 19.87 -14.77
CA ALA A 442 -18.89 20.36 -13.96
C ALA A 442 -19.84 21.28 -14.75
N ILE A 443 -19.30 22.13 -15.64
CA ILE A 443 -20.09 22.98 -16.51
C ILE A 443 -20.93 22.12 -17.47
N ASP A 444 -20.35 21.11 -18.11
CA ASP A 444 -21.05 20.23 -19.04
C ASP A 444 -22.17 19.45 -18.35
N MET A 445 -21.88 18.90 -17.18
CA MET A 445 -22.84 18.14 -16.39
C MET A 445 -23.96 19.03 -15.84
N GLU A 446 -23.65 20.24 -15.38
CA GLU A 446 -24.66 21.20 -14.92
C GLU A 446 -25.57 21.69 -16.06
N ASN A 447 -25.02 21.89 -17.28
CA ASN A 447 -25.81 22.20 -18.48
C ASN A 447 -26.78 21.07 -18.83
N LYS A 448 -26.35 19.80 -18.68
CA LYS A 448 -27.17 18.64 -19.03
C LYS A 448 -28.25 18.32 -17.98
N TYR A 449 -27.90 18.43 -16.69
CA TYR A 449 -28.68 17.85 -15.59
C TYR A 449 -28.98 18.82 -14.44
N GLY A 450 -28.33 19.98 -14.42
CA GLY A 450 -28.51 20.98 -13.36
C GLY A 450 -29.89 21.65 -13.41
N PRO A 451 -30.30 22.29 -12.30
CA PRO A 451 -31.53 23.06 -12.27
C PRO A 451 -31.40 24.32 -13.10
N LYS A 452 -32.51 24.70 -13.81
CA LYS A 452 -32.55 25.93 -14.65
C LYS A 452 -32.25 27.22 -13.88
N THR A 453 -32.36 27.19 -12.58
CA THR A 453 -32.09 28.33 -11.68
C THR A 453 -30.63 28.41 -11.24
N SER A 454 -29.78 27.46 -11.61
CA SER A 454 -28.35 27.45 -11.28
C SER A 454 -27.61 28.57 -12.04
N ASP A 455 -26.84 29.36 -11.33
CA ASP A 455 -25.93 30.37 -11.91
C ASP A 455 -24.50 29.82 -12.12
N PHE A 456 -24.27 28.58 -11.75
CA PHE A 456 -22.94 27.93 -11.78
C PHE A 456 -22.28 28.03 -13.16
N VAL A 457 -23.00 27.68 -14.21
CA VAL A 457 -22.50 27.74 -15.59
C VAL A 457 -22.14 29.18 -15.98
N GLN A 458 -23.01 30.15 -15.66
CA GLN A 458 -22.78 31.55 -15.98
C GLN A 458 -21.53 32.11 -15.24
N LYS A 459 -21.35 31.68 -14.00
CA LYS A 459 -20.23 32.10 -13.15
C LYS A 459 -18.89 31.52 -13.62
N TRP A 460 -18.85 30.20 -13.94
CA TRP A 460 -17.60 29.48 -14.14
C TRP A 460 -17.17 29.31 -15.60
N SER A 461 -18.06 29.48 -16.59
CA SER A 461 -17.66 29.42 -18.01
C SER A 461 -16.61 30.46 -18.39
N PRO A 462 -16.69 31.74 -17.94
CA PRO A 462 -15.62 32.69 -18.23
C PRO A 462 -14.27 32.30 -17.64
N VAL A 463 -14.26 31.69 -16.45
CA VAL A 463 -13.02 31.21 -15.80
C VAL A 463 -12.43 30.05 -16.60
N ARG A 464 -13.24 29.06 -16.99
CA ARG A 464 -12.81 27.95 -17.87
C ARG A 464 -12.15 28.48 -19.15
N ASP A 465 -12.76 29.47 -19.79
CA ASP A 465 -12.25 30.03 -21.05
C ASP A 465 -10.93 30.79 -20.83
N LEU A 466 -10.78 31.50 -19.71
CA LEU A 466 -9.51 32.11 -19.32
C LEU A 466 -8.42 31.05 -19.08
N VAL A 467 -8.75 29.95 -18.39
CA VAL A 467 -7.79 28.86 -18.18
C VAL A 467 -7.36 28.26 -19.53
N LYS A 468 -8.29 27.93 -20.44
CA LYS A 468 -7.97 27.42 -21.78
C LYS A 468 -7.07 28.36 -22.56
N GLN A 469 -7.37 29.66 -22.53
CA GLN A 469 -6.59 30.68 -23.24
C GLN A 469 -5.18 30.84 -22.70
N ASN A 470 -4.99 30.70 -21.37
CA ASN A 470 -3.71 31.01 -20.72
C ASN A 470 -2.89 29.76 -20.41
N PHE A 471 -3.44 28.53 -20.45
CA PHE A 471 -2.72 27.31 -20.07
C PHE A 471 -1.49 27.07 -20.97
N GLN A 472 -1.73 26.91 -22.28
CA GLN A 472 -0.64 26.59 -23.21
C GLN A 472 0.42 27.71 -23.27
N PRO A 473 0.11 29.01 -23.36
CA PRO A 473 1.12 30.07 -23.31
C PRO A 473 1.93 30.11 -21.99
N THR A 474 1.33 29.65 -20.88
CA THR A 474 2.03 29.62 -19.59
C THR A 474 3.02 28.46 -19.51
N PHE A 475 2.64 27.27 -19.96
CA PHE A 475 3.42 26.06 -19.71
C PHE A 475 4.21 25.55 -20.90
N TRP A 476 3.75 25.76 -22.14
CA TRP A 476 4.43 25.25 -23.32
C TRP A 476 5.69 26.06 -23.66
N ARG A 477 6.77 25.35 -23.94
CA ARG A 477 8.04 25.94 -24.39
C ARG A 477 8.41 25.34 -25.76
N PRO A 478 8.11 26.04 -26.88
CA PRO A 478 8.37 25.52 -28.22
C PRO A 478 9.85 25.18 -28.44
N ASP A 479 10.76 26.00 -27.90
CA ASP A 479 12.20 25.81 -28.05
C ASP A 479 12.73 24.56 -27.32
N TRP A 480 11.97 24.05 -26.33
CA TRP A 480 12.33 22.87 -25.54
C TRP A 480 11.54 21.63 -25.96
N GLY A 481 10.41 21.79 -26.61
CA GLY A 481 9.51 20.71 -27.05
C GLY A 481 8.74 20.03 -25.92
N TYR A 482 8.57 20.69 -24.73
CA TYR A 482 7.77 20.15 -23.64
C TYR A 482 7.08 21.23 -22.80
N LEU A 483 6.10 20.80 -21.99
CA LEU A 483 5.47 21.62 -20.98
C LEU A 483 6.39 21.70 -19.75
N VAL A 484 6.60 22.93 -19.20
CA VAL A 484 7.34 23.09 -17.94
C VAL A 484 6.53 22.59 -16.76
N ASP A 485 7.22 22.04 -15.77
CA ASP A 485 6.63 21.46 -14.56
C ASP A 485 5.85 22.48 -13.73
N TYR A 486 6.38 23.67 -13.57
CA TYR A 486 5.72 24.80 -12.94
C TYR A 486 6.28 26.14 -13.43
N VAL A 487 5.55 27.23 -13.21
CA VAL A 487 6.00 28.60 -13.48
C VAL A 487 5.92 29.40 -12.19
N GLY A 488 7.07 29.80 -11.66
CA GLY A 488 7.22 30.58 -10.43
C GLY A 488 7.74 32.00 -10.68
N ASN A 489 8.13 32.70 -9.60
CA ASN A 489 8.70 34.05 -9.66
C ASN A 489 10.22 34.07 -9.97
N GLY A 490 10.88 32.93 -9.96
CA GLY A 490 12.32 32.78 -10.22
C GLY A 490 12.65 32.42 -11.67
N PRO A 491 13.91 32.06 -11.94
CA PRO A 491 14.30 31.46 -13.23
C PRO A 491 13.45 30.23 -13.54
N GLN A 492 13.11 30.06 -14.83
CA GLN A 492 12.30 28.92 -15.24
C GLN A 492 13.05 27.60 -15.01
N ASP A 493 12.44 26.72 -14.24
CA ASP A 493 12.91 25.35 -14.07
C ASP A 493 12.76 24.58 -15.39
N GLN A 494 13.82 23.89 -15.81
CA GLN A 494 13.88 23.08 -17.03
C GLN A 494 13.68 21.58 -16.73
N ALA A 495 13.33 21.23 -15.50
CA ALA A 495 13.13 19.85 -15.09
C ALA A 495 11.97 19.21 -15.88
N VAL A 496 12.25 18.08 -16.53
CA VAL A 496 11.22 17.22 -17.11
C VAL A 496 10.74 16.26 -16.02
N ARG A 497 9.48 16.42 -15.64
CA ARG A 497 8.80 15.63 -14.60
C ARG A 497 7.50 15.03 -15.11
N PRO A 498 7.00 13.94 -14.53
CA PRO A 498 5.80 13.25 -15.01
C PRO A 498 4.52 14.08 -14.88
N ASN A 499 4.55 15.23 -14.21
CA ASN A 499 3.40 16.13 -14.07
C ASN A 499 2.88 16.66 -15.41
N ILE A 500 3.74 16.74 -16.42
CA ILE A 500 3.38 17.14 -17.80
C ILE A 500 2.45 16.12 -18.49
N LEU A 501 2.30 14.92 -17.93
CA LEU A 501 1.38 13.89 -18.42
C LEU A 501 -0.09 14.28 -18.17
N PHE A 502 -0.40 14.90 -17.04
CA PHE A 502 -1.79 15.13 -16.64
C PHE A 502 -2.57 16.04 -17.61
N PRO A 503 -2.02 17.15 -18.15
CA PRO A 503 -2.74 17.95 -19.14
C PRO A 503 -3.22 17.18 -20.38
N ILE A 504 -2.41 16.21 -20.83
CA ILE A 504 -2.69 15.43 -22.06
C ILE A 504 -3.49 14.14 -21.79
N TYR A 505 -3.50 13.71 -20.54
CA TYR A 505 -4.21 12.50 -20.10
C TYR A 505 -5.68 12.75 -19.77
N LEU A 506 -6.00 13.86 -19.10
CA LEU A 506 -7.35 14.17 -18.63
C LEU A 506 -8.35 14.29 -19.80
N GLU A 507 -9.64 14.08 -19.52
CA GLU A 507 -10.71 14.07 -20.51
C GLU A 507 -10.80 15.41 -21.26
N TYR A 508 -10.64 16.51 -20.52
CA TYR A 508 -10.59 17.85 -21.09
C TYR A 508 -9.14 18.35 -21.15
N CYS A 509 -8.57 18.27 -22.34
CA CYS A 509 -7.18 18.66 -22.59
C CYS A 509 -7.07 20.18 -22.83
N PRO A 510 -6.23 20.91 -22.08
CA PRO A 510 -6.08 22.35 -22.26
C PRO A 510 -5.08 22.75 -23.36
N VAL A 511 -4.39 21.81 -24.00
CA VAL A 511 -3.38 22.06 -25.05
C VAL A 511 -3.83 21.52 -26.40
N GLU A 512 -3.12 21.90 -27.46
CA GLU A 512 -3.39 21.47 -28.83
C GLU A 512 -2.75 20.09 -29.14
N ASP A 513 -3.22 19.39 -30.17
CA ASP A 513 -2.82 18.00 -30.49
C ASP A 513 -1.32 17.88 -30.83
N GLU A 514 -0.72 18.91 -31.44
CA GLU A 514 0.71 18.96 -31.72
C GLU A 514 1.54 18.92 -30.42
N VAL A 515 1.11 19.67 -29.42
CA VAL A 515 1.74 19.68 -28.08
C VAL A 515 1.61 18.33 -27.40
N VAL A 516 0.45 17.65 -27.53
CA VAL A 516 0.23 16.31 -26.98
C VAL A 516 1.29 15.33 -27.50
N SER A 517 1.55 15.34 -28.81
CA SER A 517 2.51 14.44 -29.44
C SER A 517 3.95 14.68 -28.95
N GLU A 518 4.39 15.93 -28.83
CA GLU A 518 5.71 16.29 -28.33
C GLU A 518 5.90 15.90 -26.86
N VAL A 519 4.88 16.14 -26.02
CA VAL A 519 4.91 15.76 -24.60
C VAL A 519 5.01 14.24 -24.44
N VAL A 520 4.26 13.45 -25.23
CA VAL A 520 4.35 11.97 -25.18
C VAL A 520 5.76 11.49 -25.58
N MET A 521 6.37 12.09 -26.61
CA MET A 521 7.75 11.75 -27.01
C MET A 521 8.72 12.05 -25.87
N THR A 522 8.65 13.23 -25.25
CA THR A 522 9.50 13.61 -24.13
C THR A 522 9.35 12.64 -22.95
N ILE A 523 8.12 12.28 -22.57
CA ILE A 523 7.84 11.32 -21.49
C ILE A 523 8.44 9.95 -21.83
N ASN A 524 8.23 9.47 -23.06
CA ASN A 524 8.77 8.18 -23.49
C ASN A 524 10.30 8.12 -23.42
N ASP A 525 10.97 9.16 -23.86
CA ASP A 525 12.42 9.19 -23.98
C ASP A 525 13.13 9.40 -22.64
N GLU A 526 12.50 10.15 -21.71
CA GLU A 526 13.17 10.58 -20.48
C GLU A 526 12.63 9.92 -19.21
N LEU A 527 11.34 9.59 -19.17
CA LEU A 527 10.71 9.18 -17.92
C LEU A 527 10.28 7.71 -17.85
N VAL A 528 9.92 7.10 -18.98
CA VAL A 528 9.40 5.71 -18.98
C VAL A 528 10.50 4.71 -18.63
N THR A 529 10.19 3.85 -17.65
CA THR A 529 11.01 2.69 -17.28
C THR A 529 10.18 1.41 -17.39
N LYS A 530 10.78 0.26 -17.14
CA LYS A 530 10.06 -1.02 -17.03
C LYS A 530 9.16 -1.10 -15.78
N ARG A 531 9.28 -0.15 -14.84
CA ARG A 531 8.63 -0.19 -13.52
C ARG A 531 7.83 1.06 -13.19
N GLY A 532 7.49 1.87 -14.19
CA GLY A 532 6.74 3.11 -14.00
C GLY A 532 7.41 4.31 -14.64
N LEU A 533 6.99 5.51 -14.27
CA LEU A 533 7.59 6.75 -14.75
C LEU A 533 8.51 7.33 -13.68
N ARG A 534 9.73 7.74 -14.10
CA ARG A 534 10.65 8.51 -13.24
C ARG A 534 10.01 9.82 -12.80
N SER A 535 10.27 10.22 -11.58
CA SER A 535 9.81 11.50 -11.03
C SER A 535 10.63 12.70 -11.49
N LEU A 536 11.79 12.46 -12.12
CA LEU A 536 12.67 13.45 -12.73
C LEU A 536 13.47 12.80 -13.86
N SER A 537 13.71 13.55 -14.93
CA SER A 537 14.57 13.13 -16.04
C SER A 537 16.01 12.89 -15.59
N PRO A 538 16.69 11.81 -16.07
CA PRO A 538 18.11 11.57 -15.83
C PRO A 538 19.05 12.65 -16.38
N ARG A 539 18.57 13.52 -17.25
CA ARG A 539 19.34 14.66 -17.79
C ARG A 539 19.45 15.85 -16.83
N ASN A 540 18.64 15.85 -15.77
CA ASN A 540 18.66 16.92 -14.76
C ASN A 540 19.77 16.69 -13.73
N GLU A 541 20.47 17.76 -13.35
CA GLU A 541 21.59 17.70 -12.39
C GLU A 541 21.17 17.20 -10.99
N ALA A 542 19.91 17.42 -10.61
CA ALA A 542 19.36 16.96 -9.33
C ALA A 542 18.90 15.50 -9.35
N TYR A 543 19.07 14.78 -10.48
CA TYR A 543 18.61 13.41 -10.62
C TYR A 543 19.30 12.44 -9.63
N ARG A 544 18.47 11.63 -8.97
CA ARG A 544 18.87 10.56 -8.04
C ARG A 544 18.04 9.33 -8.34
N GLY A 545 18.55 8.43 -9.16
CA GLY A 545 17.84 7.26 -9.67
C GLY A 545 17.77 6.09 -8.70
N VAL A 546 18.48 6.12 -7.56
CA VAL A 546 18.56 5.00 -6.60
C VAL A 546 18.02 5.43 -5.23
N TYR A 547 17.10 4.63 -4.68
CA TYR A 547 16.43 4.88 -3.40
C TYR A 547 17.05 4.05 -2.28
N GLU A 548 18.21 4.47 -1.76
CA GLU A 548 18.91 3.77 -0.69
C GLU A 548 19.62 4.72 0.29
N GLY A 549 20.26 4.17 1.31
CA GLY A 549 21.02 4.92 2.30
C GLY A 549 20.19 5.41 3.49
N SER A 550 20.60 6.52 4.11
CA SER A 550 19.91 7.15 5.24
C SER A 550 18.53 7.68 4.86
N GLN A 551 17.72 8.10 5.83
CA GLN A 551 16.44 8.75 5.54
C GLN A 551 16.63 9.97 4.64
N ILE A 552 17.64 10.79 4.91
CA ILE A 552 17.94 11.99 4.09
C ILE A 552 18.23 11.62 2.64
N ASP A 553 19.05 10.57 2.41
CA ASP A 553 19.39 10.13 1.06
C ASP A 553 18.15 9.65 0.30
N ARG A 554 17.28 8.90 0.97
CA ARG A 554 16.03 8.42 0.39
C ARG A 554 15.04 9.54 0.11
N ASP A 555 14.86 10.48 1.05
CA ASP A 555 13.97 11.63 0.87
C ASP A 555 14.45 12.55 -0.26
N LEU A 556 15.77 12.68 -0.43
CA LEU A 556 16.37 13.39 -1.57
C LEU A 556 16.14 12.67 -2.92
N ALA A 557 15.99 11.34 -2.94
CA ALA A 557 15.77 10.55 -4.16
C ALA A 557 14.29 10.42 -4.52
N TYR A 558 13.38 10.42 -3.53
CA TYR A 558 11.99 10.02 -3.66
C TYR A 558 11.26 10.69 -4.83
N HIS A 559 11.37 12.02 -4.98
CA HIS A 559 10.81 12.77 -6.11
C HIS A 559 11.87 13.33 -7.08
N GLN A 560 13.09 12.80 -7.03
CA GLN A 560 14.20 13.25 -7.87
C GLN A 560 14.79 12.14 -8.75
N GLY A 561 14.00 11.13 -9.09
CA GLY A 561 14.43 10.10 -10.02
C GLY A 561 13.77 8.74 -9.85
N CYS A 562 13.23 8.40 -8.66
CA CYS A 562 12.51 7.15 -8.46
C CYS A 562 11.34 6.99 -9.44
N ALA A 563 11.08 5.76 -9.85
CA ALA A 563 9.99 5.41 -10.76
C ALA A 563 8.72 5.00 -9.99
N PHE A 564 7.59 5.58 -10.37
CA PHE A 564 6.28 5.33 -9.77
C PHE A 564 5.36 4.55 -10.70
N PRO A 565 4.93 3.32 -10.33
CA PRO A 565 4.00 2.51 -11.11
C PRO A 565 2.65 3.19 -11.32
N ALA A 566 2.16 3.94 -10.33
CA ALA A 566 0.88 4.65 -10.38
C ALA A 566 0.75 5.61 -11.58
N LEU A 567 1.86 6.14 -12.08
CA LEU A 567 1.90 7.05 -13.24
C LEU A 567 1.85 6.33 -14.59
N LEU A 568 2.00 5.00 -14.59
CA LEU A 568 2.04 4.23 -15.82
C LEU A 568 0.64 4.12 -16.48
N ALA A 569 -0.43 4.03 -15.68
CA ALA A 569 -1.79 3.91 -16.22
C ALA A 569 -2.22 5.15 -17.03
N PRO A 570 -2.05 6.40 -16.57
CA PRO A 570 -2.29 7.58 -17.37
C PRO A 570 -1.45 7.62 -18.66
N TYR A 571 -0.17 7.24 -18.61
CA TYR A 571 0.69 7.19 -19.79
C TYR A 571 0.20 6.19 -20.83
N ILE A 572 -0.13 4.98 -20.41
CA ILE A 572 -0.63 3.92 -21.29
C ILE A 572 -1.98 4.32 -21.91
N ASP A 573 -2.86 4.97 -21.15
CA ASP A 573 -4.14 5.49 -21.64
C ASP A 573 -3.94 6.50 -22.80
N VAL A 574 -3.05 7.49 -22.62
CA VAL A 574 -2.72 8.44 -23.70
C VAL A 574 -2.15 7.73 -24.91
N CYS A 575 -1.22 6.80 -24.72
CA CYS A 575 -0.61 6.07 -25.84
C CYS A 575 -1.64 5.24 -26.63
N PHE A 576 -2.60 4.60 -25.97
CA PHE A 576 -3.69 3.89 -26.64
C PHE A 576 -4.63 4.85 -27.38
N ARG A 577 -4.94 6.01 -26.82
CA ARG A 577 -5.73 7.03 -27.53
C ARG A 577 -5.06 7.54 -28.81
N MET A 578 -3.72 7.64 -28.81
CA MET A 578 -2.93 8.11 -29.96
C MET A 578 -2.65 7.00 -30.99
N MET A 579 -2.32 5.80 -30.54
CA MET A 579 -1.76 4.73 -31.39
C MET A 579 -2.70 3.52 -31.56
N GLY A 580 -3.80 3.44 -30.81
CA GLY A 580 -4.73 2.31 -30.87
C GLY A 580 -4.06 0.97 -30.56
N GLU A 581 -4.50 -0.08 -31.26
CA GLU A 581 -4.01 -1.45 -31.11
C GLU A 581 -2.50 -1.61 -31.32
N THR A 582 -1.85 -0.71 -32.07
CA THR A 582 -0.40 -0.79 -32.34
C THR A 582 0.44 -0.67 -31.07
N PHE A 583 -0.07 -0.04 -30.02
CA PHE A 583 0.59 0.09 -28.74
C PHE A 583 0.45 -1.14 -27.83
N TYR A 584 -0.43 -2.10 -28.15
CA TYR A 584 -0.77 -3.23 -27.29
C TYR A 584 0.44 -4.03 -26.81
N ASN A 585 1.35 -4.38 -27.71
CA ASN A 585 2.54 -5.17 -27.34
C ASN A 585 3.49 -4.40 -26.41
N ARG A 586 3.59 -3.09 -26.55
CA ARG A 586 4.39 -2.25 -25.66
C ARG A 586 3.76 -2.18 -24.26
N ALA A 587 2.44 -1.98 -24.19
CA ALA A 587 1.70 -1.99 -22.91
C ALA A 587 1.85 -3.34 -22.21
N LYS A 588 1.68 -4.45 -22.94
CA LYS A 588 1.88 -5.81 -22.41
C LYS A 588 3.28 -6.01 -21.83
N TYR A 589 4.32 -5.60 -22.56
CA TYR A 589 5.70 -5.69 -22.09
C TYR A 589 5.94 -4.92 -20.77
N LEU A 590 5.36 -3.71 -20.63
CA LEU A 590 5.47 -2.90 -19.42
C LEU A 590 4.76 -3.56 -18.24
N VAL A 591 3.58 -4.14 -18.45
CA VAL A 591 2.82 -4.84 -17.39
C VAL A 591 3.51 -6.13 -16.96
N GLU A 592 3.97 -6.96 -17.92
CA GLU A 592 4.64 -8.23 -17.63
C GLU A 592 5.90 -8.03 -16.77
N GLY A 593 6.60 -6.91 -16.96
CA GLY A 593 7.74 -6.56 -16.15
C GLY A 593 7.48 -6.55 -14.64
N PHE A 594 6.29 -6.13 -14.20
CA PHE A 594 5.94 -6.13 -12.77
C PHE A 594 5.79 -7.54 -12.20
N PHE A 595 5.27 -8.48 -12.99
CA PHE A 595 5.13 -9.87 -12.56
C PHE A 595 6.46 -10.63 -12.49
N GLU A 596 7.50 -10.16 -13.17
CA GLU A 596 8.87 -10.67 -12.99
C GLU A 596 9.41 -10.38 -11.58
N ASP A 597 8.95 -9.29 -10.95
CA ASP A 597 9.44 -8.83 -9.65
C ASP A 597 8.48 -9.14 -8.47
N ILE A 598 7.36 -9.80 -8.74
CA ILE A 598 6.29 -10.07 -7.76
C ILE A 598 6.77 -10.87 -6.53
N SER A 599 7.94 -11.48 -6.60
CA SER A 599 8.56 -12.26 -5.53
C SER A 599 9.82 -11.63 -4.94
N LYS A 600 10.19 -10.40 -5.33
CA LYS A 600 11.48 -9.80 -4.92
C LYS A 600 11.41 -9.00 -3.62
N HIS A 601 10.28 -8.36 -3.33
CA HIS A 601 10.08 -7.50 -2.17
C HIS A 601 8.86 -7.97 -1.37
N GLY A 602 7.65 -7.50 -1.69
CA GLY A 602 6.42 -8.12 -1.18
C GLY A 602 6.08 -9.36 -2.02
N VAL A 603 6.10 -10.55 -1.41
CA VAL A 603 5.76 -11.79 -2.12
C VAL A 603 4.28 -11.82 -2.46
N GLY A 604 3.96 -11.75 -3.75
CA GLY A 604 2.59 -11.61 -4.23
C GLY A 604 2.02 -10.18 -4.10
N ALA A 605 2.86 -9.13 -4.05
CA ALA A 605 2.40 -7.74 -3.96
C ALA A 605 3.27 -6.79 -4.82
N PHE A 606 2.77 -5.58 -5.08
CA PHE A 606 3.45 -4.57 -5.90
C PHE A 606 3.91 -3.39 -5.04
N SER A 607 5.20 -3.08 -5.15
CA SER A 607 5.83 -2.03 -4.37
C SER A 607 5.36 -0.64 -4.75
N GLU A 608 5.53 0.31 -3.84
CA GLU A 608 5.14 1.71 -3.99
C GLU A 608 5.94 2.40 -5.09
N LEU A 609 7.24 2.18 -5.10
CA LEU A 609 8.18 2.79 -6.04
C LEU A 609 9.33 1.83 -6.37
N TYR A 610 10.07 2.19 -7.39
CA TYR A 610 11.24 1.46 -7.88
C TYR A 610 12.39 2.44 -8.13
N ASP A 611 13.63 1.93 -8.15
CA ASP A 611 14.75 2.73 -8.64
C ASP A 611 14.48 3.20 -10.07
N GLY A 612 14.79 4.46 -10.34
CA GLY A 612 14.76 5.01 -11.69
C GLY A 612 15.85 4.44 -12.60
N ASP A 613 16.93 3.93 -12.00
CA ASP A 613 18.05 3.30 -12.71
C ASP A 613 17.93 1.78 -12.71
N PRO A 614 18.41 1.10 -13.78
CA PRO A 614 18.48 -0.35 -13.81
C PRO A 614 19.35 -0.90 -12.65
N PRO A 615 18.97 -2.03 -12.04
CA PRO A 615 17.94 -3.00 -12.45
C PRO A 615 16.52 -2.65 -12.03
N HIS A 616 16.24 -1.46 -11.50
CA HIS A 616 14.95 -0.99 -11.01
C HIS A 616 14.47 -1.81 -9.80
N GLU A 617 15.29 -1.82 -8.74
CA GLU A 617 14.94 -2.52 -7.49
C GLU A 617 13.67 -1.93 -6.86
N PRO A 618 12.80 -2.77 -6.26
CA PRO A 618 11.58 -2.33 -5.61
C PRO A 618 11.84 -1.73 -4.22
N HIS A 619 11.12 -0.66 -3.88
CA HIS A 619 11.25 0.08 -2.63
C HIS A 619 9.91 0.63 -2.12
N GLY A 620 9.97 1.36 -1.00
CA GLY A 620 8.79 1.95 -0.35
C GLY A 620 7.94 0.90 0.35
N ALA A 621 6.64 1.11 0.39
CA ALA A 621 5.69 0.14 0.92
C ALA A 621 5.72 -1.15 0.07
N ILE A 622 5.77 -2.31 0.72
CA ILE A 622 5.88 -3.61 0.04
C ILE A 622 4.64 -3.96 -0.78
N ALA A 623 3.49 -3.42 -0.38
CA ALA A 623 2.21 -3.52 -1.07
C ALA A 623 1.59 -2.13 -1.16
N SER A 624 1.37 -1.62 -2.37
CA SER A 624 0.83 -0.28 -2.65
C SER A 624 -0.52 -0.35 -3.34
N ALA A 625 -1.51 0.32 -2.76
CA ALA A 625 -2.85 0.48 -3.33
C ALA A 625 -2.80 1.17 -4.70
N MET A 626 -2.05 2.27 -4.83
CA MET A 626 -1.92 3.02 -6.08
C MET A 626 -1.25 2.21 -7.19
N SER A 627 -0.20 1.44 -6.87
CA SER A 627 0.49 0.59 -7.86
C SER A 627 -0.42 -0.54 -8.35
N THR A 628 -1.12 -1.22 -7.44
CA THR A 628 -2.08 -2.28 -7.77
C THR A 628 -3.24 -1.74 -8.59
N ALA A 629 -3.83 -0.61 -8.20
CA ALA A 629 -4.92 0.05 -8.91
C ALA A 629 -4.52 0.46 -10.33
N ALA A 630 -3.29 0.96 -10.52
CA ALA A 630 -2.77 1.32 -11.83
C ALA A 630 -2.65 0.10 -12.75
N LEU A 631 -2.13 -1.03 -12.25
CA LEU A 631 -2.03 -2.26 -13.04
C LEU A 631 -3.40 -2.82 -13.43
N LEU A 632 -4.37 -2.84 -12.51
CA LEU A 632 -5.75 -3.23 -12.80
C LEU A 632 -6.38 -2.34 -13.87
N ARG A 633 -6.17 -1.02 -13.79
CA ARG A 633 -6.63 -0.08 -14.79
C ARG A 633 -5.99 -0.32 -16.16
N ILE A 634 -4.67 -0.59 -16.20
CA ILE A 634 -3.96 -0.89 -17.45
C ILE A 634 -4.54 -2.16 -18.11
N VAL A 635 -4.75 -3.22 -17.34
CA VAL A 635 -5.38 -4.45 -17.85
C VAL A 635 -6.78 -4.17 -18.39
N TYR A 636 -7.58 -3.36 -17.69
CA TYR A 636 -8.90 -2.94 -18.17
C TYR A 636 -8.82 -2.19 -19.50
N ILE A 637 -7.92 -1.20 -19.63
CA ILE A 637 -7.70 -0.45 -20.88
C ILE A 637 -7.27 -1.40 -22.00
N MET A 638 -6.27 -2.24 -21.77
CA MET A 638 -5.76 -3.20 -22.76
C MET A 638 -6.87 -4.12 -23.30
N ASN A 639 -7.82 -4.53 -22.46
CA ASN A 639 -8.93 -5.39 -22.88
C ASN A 639 -9.91 -4.70 -23.83
N GLN A 640 -9.91 -3.37 -23.91
CA GLN A 640 -10.72 -2.61 -24.88
C GLN A 640 -10.09 -2.54 -26.27
N TYR A 641 -8.81 -2.91 -26.40
CA TYR A 641 -8.02 -2.87 -27.64
C TYR A 641 -7.52 -4.27 -28.09
N LYS A 642 -8.15 -5.35 -27.61
CA LYS A 642 -7.88 -6.72 -28.04
C LYS A 642 -8.62 -7.09 -29.30
#